data_569545f5c7e88a610e7c827e60bfa125
#
_entry.id   569545f5c7e88a610e7c827e60bfa125
#
_cell.length_a   1.000
_cell.length_b   1.000
_cell.length_c   1.000
_cell.angle_alpha   90.00
_cell.angle_beta   90.00
_cell.angle_gamma   90.00
#
_symmetry.space_group_name_H-M   'P 1'
#
loop_
_entity.id
_entity.type
_entity.pdbx_description
1 polymer ?
#
loop_
_entity_poly.entity_id
_entity_poly.type
_entity_poly.pdbx_seq_one_letter_code
_entity_poly.pdbx_strand_id
1 'polypeptide(L)'
;MTEETMIAEIARTLGIRPAQVQSALSLFAQGNTIPFIARYRKEATGTLDEVQLRCIQEQYEYEQALASRKETVRQSIMDQGCWNDDLARSLEAARQLQDVEDLYLPYKPKKRTKASMARDAGLEPLADCFASQDPKGPAPEDAALAFLSDDVPTVEDAIQGAANILAERFSERADFRRHLRRELWQQARLTCSLQVEEDQAGPMLTYADFSERVARIPSYRILAINRGENEKKLKVTLKEPADRHIAMLCQLVITRPSPYDQILRDAAADSYKRLISPQMEREIRNELTAQAEKQAIDVFAENLRHLLLQPPFAGQIILGLDPGFRTGCKAAVISATGQVLDYGTYYLTHSEQQKHQSAVSLANMIRRHGVTLISIGNGTASYETEQFVSHLIEAYHLKCRYVIANEAGASVYSASDLAREELPDLDVTIRGAVSIARRIQDPLAELVKIDPRAIGVGQYQHDVNQKALSAALDQVVTSVVNYVGVDLNTASPALLQHIAGLTAATAGNIVAYRNENGPFQNRQDLLNVPRLGPATFTQCAGFLRIKDGTEPLDNTSVHPESYGLAEKIAGHYGLSHDELKDPEKLAILRDKIQMNAAPKLAASLGAGEPTIKDILEELRKPGRDVRSDFPKPLTRRHVLSLSDLQIGSVVRGTVQNVVDFGAFVDFGLKTPGLVHRSQLSRHPFRHPTDVVHAGDIVEAEIISVDAARGRIGLSMKKVKK
;
A
#
# COMPACT_ATOMS: atom_id res chain seq x y z
N MET A 1 -12.90 -23.26 17.39
CA MET A 1 -13.15 -21.90 17.93
C MET A 1 -14.52 -21.48 17.46
N THR A 2 -15.38 -20.97 18.35
CA THR A 2 -16.72 -20.49 17.97
C THR A 2 -16.63 -19.09 17.35
N GLU A 3 -17.64 -18.69 16.58
CA GLU A 3 -17.70 -17.34 15.97
C GLU A 3 -17.65 -16.24 17.05
N GLU A 4 -18.31 -16.46 18.18
CA GLU A 4 -18.27 -15.54 19.33
C GLU A 4 -16.83 -15.33 19.87
N THR A 5 -16.04 -16.41 19.90
CA THR A 5 -14.64 -16.34 20.34
C THR A 5 -13.78 -15.57 19.35
N MET A 6 -14.01 -15.74 18.04
CA MET A 6 -13.33 -14.97 16.99
C MET A 6 -13.66 -13.47 17.10
N ILE A 7 -14.95 -13.13 17.26
CA ILE A 7 -15.41 -11.76 17.43
C ILE A 7 -14.77 -11.09 18.65
N ALA A 8 -14.71 -11.79 19.77
CA ALA A 8 -14.08 -11.28 20.98
C ALA A 8 -12.58 -11.02 20.81
N GLU A 9 -11.87 -11.91 20.10
CA GLU A 9 -10.44 -11.77 19.82
C GLU A 9 -10.16 -10.61 18.86
N ILE A 10 -10.95 -10.48 17.79
CA ILE A 10 -10.86 -9.35 16.86
C ILE A 10 -11.11 -8.02 17.59
N ALA A 11 -12.16 -7.96 18.41
CA ALA A 11 -12.50 -6.77 19.18
C ALA A 11 -11.37 -6.38 20.13
N ARG A 12 -10.75 -7.36 20.81
CA ARG A 12 -9.62 -7.16 21.71
C ARG A 12 -8.39 -6.64 20.94
N THR A 13 -8.08 -7.23 19.80
CA THR A 13 -6.91 -6.87 18.97
C THR A 13 -7.03 -5.46 18.41
N LEU A 14 -8.23 -5.07 17.97
CA LEU A 14 -8.49 -3.76 17.37
C LEU A 14 -8.89 -2.68 18.38
N GLY A 15 -9.08 -3.03 19.66
CA GLY A 15 -9.49 -2.08 20.69
C GLY A 15 -10.90 -1.52 20.50
N ILE A 16 -11.82 -2.30 19.91
CA ILE A 16 -13.21 -1.92 19.64
C ILE A 16 -14.18 -2.86 20.38
N ARG A 17 -15.48 -2.51 20.38
CA ARG A 17 -16.49 -3.32 21.08
C ARG A 17 -16.87 -4.55 20.25
N PRO A 18 -17.10 -5.73 20.86
CA PRO A 18 -17.55 -6.94 20.14
C PRO A 18 -18.80 -6.72 19.30
N ALA A 19 -19.77 -5.92 19.79
CA ALA A 19 -20.98 -5.59 19.04
C ALA A 19 -20.69 -4.83 17.72
N GLN A 20 -19.63 -4.02 17.65
CA GLN A 20 -19.23 -3.34 16.42
C GLN A 20 -18.68 -4.33 15.39
N VAL A 21 -17.86 -5.29 15.84
CA VAL A 21 -17.36 -6.38 15.00
C VAL A 21 -18.51 -7.21 14.46
N GLN A 22 -19.43 -7.65 15.33
CA GLN A 22 -20.61 -8.43 14.94
C GLN A 22 -21.45 -7.69 13.89
N SER A 23 -21.72 -6.40 14.09
CA SER A 23 -22.48 -5.59 13.14
C SER A 23 -21.76 -5.47 11.80
N ALA A 24 -20.44 -5.25 11.79
CA ALA A 24 -19.65 -5.18 10.56
C ALA A 24 -19.70 -6.51 9.78
N LEU A 25 -19.48 -7.65 10.47
CA LEU A 25 -19.53 -8.98 9.85
C LEU A 25 -20.92 -9.30 9.28
N SER A 26 -21.98 -8.94 9.99
CA SER A 26 -23.36 -9.09 9.51
C SER A 26 -23.62 -8.27 8.23
N LEU A 27 -23.11 -7.05 8.16
CA LEU A 27 -23.23 -6.20 6.98
C LEU A 27 -22.41 -6.75 5.80
N PHE A 28 -21.22 -7.30 6.04
CA PHE A 28 -20.43 -7.98 5.00
C PHE A 28 -21.16 -9.22 4.46
N ALA A 29 -21.76 -10.03 5.34
CA ALA A 29 -22.54 -11.19 4.94
C ALA A 29 -23.78 -10.84 4.08
N GLN A 30 -24.32 -9.62 4.23
CA GLN A 30 -25.39 -9.07 3.40
C GLN A 30 -24.88 -8.52 2.05
N GLY A 31 -23.57 -8.61 1.77
CA GLY A 31 -22.97 -8.12 0.52
C GLY A 31 -22.71 -6.61 0.48
N ASN A 32 -22.73 -5.94 1.63
CA ASN A 32 -22.41 -4.51 1.67
C ASN A 32 -20.91 -4.27 1.53
N THR A 33 -20.53 -3.28 0.73
CA THR A 33 -19.15 -2.87 0.51
C THR A 33 -18.62 -2.01 1.65
N ILE A 34 -17.31 -2.04 1.88
CA ILE A 34 -16.65 -1.24 2.93
C ILE A 34 -16.96 0.26 2.79
N PRO A 35 -16.83 0.91 1.61
CA PRO A 35 -17.15 2.34 1.47
C PRO A 35 -18.61 2.66 1.82
N PHE A 36 -19.54 1.79 1.42
CA PHE A 36 -20.96 1.96 1.73
C PHE A 36 -21.23 1.85 3.24
N ILE A 37 -20.66 0.86 3.90
CA ILE A 37 -20.81 0.67 5.37
C ILE A 37 -20.25 1.89 6.11
N ALA A 38 -19.01 2.29 5.78
CA ALA A 38 -18.33 3.40 6.44
C ALA A 38 -19.08 4.72 6.32
N ARG A 39 -19.76 4.94 5.17
CA ARG A 39 -20.46 6.20 4.93
C ARG A 39 -21.93 6.17 5.34
N TYR A 40 -22.67 5.09 5.03
CA TYR A 40 -24.13 5.05 5.13
C TYR A 40 -24.66 4.08 6.20
N ARG A 41 -23.82 3.39 6.95
CA ARG A 41 -24.22 2.48 8.04
C ARG A 41 -23.50 2.79 9.36
N LYS A 42 -23.19 4.08 9.59
CA LYS A 42 -22.44 4.56 10.76
C LYS A 42 -23.12 4.20 12.09
N GLU A 43 -24.44 4.33 12.17
CA GLU A 43 -25.19 3.98 13.38
C GLU A 43 -25.10 2.49 13.70
N ALA A 44 -25.23 1.63 12.70
CA ALA A 44 -25.17 0.18 12.89
C ALA A 44 -23.80 -0.29 13.35
N THR A 45 -22.71 0.35 12.90
CA THR A 45 -21.35 -0.03 13.24
C THR A 45 -20.75 0.77 14.41
N GLY A 46 -21.48 1.78 14.92
CA GLY A 46 -20.94 2.71 15.92
C GLY A 46 -19.78 3.53 15.38
N THR A 47 -19.91 4.06 14.17
CA THR A 47 -18.98 4.97 13.46
C THR A 47 -17.62 4.37 13.10
N LEU A 48 -17.56 3.09 12.77
CA LEU A 48 -16.35 2.48 12.21
C LEU A 48 -15.99 3.13 10.87
N ASP A 49 -14.73 3.49 10.71
CA ASP A 49 -14.18 3.99 9.45
C ASP A 49 -13.77 2.85 8.49
N GLU A 50 -13.36 3.22 7.26
CA GLU A 50 -12.95 2.24 6.24
C GLU A 50 -11.73 1.42 6.67
N VAL A 51 -10.79 2.01 7.43
CA VAL A 51 -9.58 1.33 7.90
C VAL A 51 -9.96 0.27 8.94
N GLN A 52 -10.81 0.65 9.90
CA GLN A 52 -11.28 -0.27 10.95
C GLN A 52 -12.11 -1.41 10.36
N LEU A 53 -13.00 -1.12 9.41
CA LEU A 53 -13.81 -2.15 8.73
C LEU A 53 -12.92 -3.14 7.96
N ARG A 54 -11.89 -2.66 7.29
CA ARG A 54 -10.92 -3.50 6.58
C ARG A 54 -10.13 -4.37 7.56
N CYS A 55 -9.62 -3.78 8.64
CA CYS A 55 -8.93 -4.54 9.68
C CYS A 55 -9.81 -5.65 10.27
N ILE A 56 -11.12 -5.41 10.45
CA ILE A 56 -12.07 -6.43 10.88
C ILE A 56 -12.14 -7.57 9.85
N GLN A 57 -12.27 -7.25 8.57
CA GLN A 57 -12.35 -8.24 7.50
C GLN A 57 -11.09 -9.09 7.42
N GLU A 58 -9.91 -8.46 7.37
CA GLU A 58 -8.61 -9.13 7.30
C GLU A 58 -8.36 -10.02 8.53
N GLN A 59 -8.68 -9.52 9.73
CA GLN A 59 -8.52 -10.28 10.94
C GLN A 59 -9.49 -11.47 11.00
N TYR A 60 -10.73 -11.31 10.53
CA TYR A 60 -11.70 -12.39 10.47
C TYR A 60 -11.27 -13.49 9.49
N GLU A 61 -10.76 -13.12 8.31
CA GLU A 61 -10.19 -14.07 7.33
C GLU A 61 -8.98 -14.81 7.93
N TYR A 62 -8.11 -14.11 8.67
CA TYR A 62 -6.98 -14.72 9.38
C TYR A 62 -7.44 -15.72 10.45
N GLU A 63 -8.40 -15.36 11.29
CA GLU A 63 -8.94 -16.23 12.34
C GLU A 63 -9.63 -17.48 11.74
N GLN A 64 -10.34 -17.32 10.62
CA GLN A 64 -10.91 -18.46 9.89
C GLN A 64 -9.82 -19.39 9.34
N ALA A 65 -8.77 -18.83 8.75
CA ALA A 65 -7.64 -19.60 8.24
C ALA A 65 -6.91 -20.33 9.36
N LEU A 66 -6.70 -19.68 10.51
CA LEU A 66 -6.11 -20.28 11.71
C LEU A 66 -6.97 -21.44 12.25
N ALA A 67 -8.29 -21.25 12.35
CA ALA A 67 -9.22 -22.28 12.81
C ALA A 67 -9.25 -23.49 11.84
N SER A 68 -9.31 -23.24 10.55
CA SER A 68 -9.25 -24.28 9.52
C SER A 68 -7.93 -25.04 9.56
N ARG A 69 -6.81 -24.34 9.77
CA ARG A 69 -5.49 -24.98 9.88
C ARG A 69 -5.37 -25.84 11.12
N LYS A 70 -5.87 -25.36 12.27
CA LYS A 70 -5.94 -26.16 13.53
C LYS A 70 -6.72 -27.46 13.32
N GLU A 71 -7.86 -27.39 12.63
CA GLU A 71 -8.69 -28.57 12.37
C GLU A 71 -7.98 -29.57 11.45
N THR A 72 -7.33 -29.06 10.37
CA THR A 72 -6.52 -29.89 9.46
C THR A 72 -5.40 -30.61 10.20
N VAL A 73 -4.70 -29.91 11.08
CA VAL A 73 -3.61 -30.47 11.90
C VAL A 73 -4.15 -31.48 12.89
N ARG A 74 -5.26 -31.17 13.59
CA ARG A 74 -5.93 -32.08 14.50
C ARG A 74 -6.27 -33.41 13.82
N GLN A 75 -6.96 -33.33 12.68
CA GLN A 75 -7.34 -34.51 11.92
C GLN A 75 -6.14 -35.36 11.49
N SER A 76 -5.11 -34.70 10.94
CA SER A 76 -3.89 -35.40 10.49
C SER A 76 -3.16 -36.15 11.63
N ILE A 77 -3.13 -35.58 12.84
CA ILE A 77 -2.50 -36.22 14.00
C ILE A 77 -3.40 -37.33 14.56
N MET A 78 -4.73 -37.16 14.54
CA MET A 78 -5.68 -38.21 14.91
C MET A 78 -5.57 -39.44 13.99
N ASP A 79 -5.49 -39.22 12.69
CA ASP A 79 -5.32 -40.28 11.68
C ASP A 79 -4.03 -41.08 11.88
N GLN A 80 -2.99 -40.46 12.47
CA GLN A 80 -1.73 -41.10 12.86
C GLN A 80 -1.79 -41.80 14.24
N GLY A 81 -2.94 -41.70 14.97
CA GLY A 81 -3.08 -42.30 16.29
C GLY A 81 -2.27 -41.64 17.41
N CYS A 82 -1.73 -40.43 17.15
CA CYS A 82 -0.83 -39.73 18.07
C CYS A 82 -1.50 -38.60 18.86
N TRP A 83 -2.83 -38.46 18.76
CA TRP A 83 -3.60 -37.40 19.44
C TRP A 83 -3.69 -37.66 20.96
N ASN A 84 -3.46 -36.62 21.75
CA ASN A 84 -3.58 -36.66 23.21
C ASN A 84 -4.05 -35.30 23.77
N ASP A 85 -4.42 -35.28 25.08
CA ASP A 85 -4.98 -34.11 25.76
C ASP A 85 -4.01 -32.94 25.89
N ASP A 86 -2.69 -33.19 26.00
CA ASP A 86 -1.68 -32.13 26.11
C ASP A 86 -1.54 -31.40 24.77
N LEU A 87 -1.57 -32.17 23.70
CA LEU A 87 -1.53 -31.62 22.34
C LEU A 87 -2.80 -30.83 21.99
N ALA A 88 -3.99 -31.37 22.44
CA ALA A 88 -5.26 -30.68 22.31
C ALA A 88 -5.22 -29.30 22.99
N ARG A 89 -4.77 -29.24 24.23
CA ARG A 89 -4.60 -27.96 24.96
C ARG A 89 -3.62 -27.01 24.31
N SER A 90 -2.50 -27.53 23.83
CA SER A 90 -1.48 -26.74 23.16
C SER A 90 -1.98 -26.15 21.84
N LEU A 91 -2.72 -26.95 21.04
CA LEU A 91 -3.28 -26.50 19.77
C LEU A 91 -4.40 -25.47 19.97
N GLU A 92 -5.25 -25.63 20.98
CA GLU A 92 -6.24 -24.62 21.34
C GLU A 92 -5.60 -23.28 21.77
N ALA A 93 -4.53 -23.36 22.57
CA ALA A 93 -3.81 -22.20 23.07
C ALA A 93 -3.01 -21.46 21.98
N ALA A 94 -2.72 -22.09 20.85
CA ALA A 94 -2.00 -21.47 19.74
C ALA A 94 -2.75 -20.24 19.18
N ARG A 95 -2.08 -19.11 19.06
CA ARG A 95 -2.65 -17.83 18.60
C ARG A 95 -2.17 -17.41 17.23
N GLN A 96 -1.16 -18.08 16.70
CA GLN A 96 -0.57 -17.79 15.42
C GLN A 96 -0.42 -19.08 14.60
N LEU A 97 -0.47 -18.95 13.28
CA LEU A 97 -0.24 -20.09 12.37
C LEU A 97 1.11 -20.77 12.63
N GLN A 98 2.14 -19.99 12.97
CA GLN A 98 3.47 -20.53 13.27
C GLN A 98 3.47 -21.44 14.52
N ASP A 99 2.69 -21.11 15.56
CA ASP A 99 2.54 -21.97 16.74
C ASP A 99 1.91 -23.32 16.35
N VAL A 100 0.94 -23.30 15.44
CA VAL A 100 0.28 -24.51 14.93
C VAL A 100 1.26 -25.35 14.11
N GLU A 101 2.08 -24.71 13.24
CA GLU A 101 3.08 -25.42 12.44
C GLU A 101 4.19 -26.03 13.33
N ASP A 102 4.62 -25.34 14.37
CA ASP A 102 5.62 -25.86 15.31
C ASP A 102 5.08 -27.10 16.07
N LEU A 103 3.81 -27.11 16.46
CA LEU A 103 3.17 -28.26 17.09
C LEU A 103 2.95 -29.43 16.12
N TYR A 104 2.73 -29.14 14.84
CA TYR A 104 2.54 -30.16 13.81
C TYR A 104 3.85 -30.76 13.28
N LEU A 105 4.99 -30.07 13.48
CA LEU A 105 6.28 -30.45 12.89
C LEU A 105 6.69 -31.90 13.12
N PRO A 106 6.53 -32.50 14.36
CA PRO A 106 6.84 -33.89 14.60
C PRO A 106 5.99 -34.89 13.80
N TYR A 107 4.77 -34.51 13.45
CA TYR A 107 3.76 -35.36 12.78
C TYR A 107 3.68 -35.15 11.28
N LYS A 108 4.38 -34.13 10.77
CA LYS A 108 4.35 -33.78 9.36
C LYS A 108 5.07 -34.85 8.52
N PRO A 109 4.44 -35.37 7.43
CA PRO A 109 5.10 -36.30 6.53
C PRO A 109 6.43 -35.74 6.02
N LYS A 110 7.51 -36.50 6.21
CA LYS A 110 8.87 -36.06 5.89
C LYS A 110 9.37 -36.76 4.62
N LYS A 111 10.21 -36.05 3.87
CA LYS A 111 11.02 -36.66 2.83
C LYS A 111 12.10 -37.53 3.48
N ARG A 112 12.79 -38.39 2.70
CA ARG A 112 13.87 -39.24 3.19
C ARG A 112 14.96 -38.39 3.85
N THR A 113 15.07 -38.52 5.17
CA THR A 113 16.06 -37.82 6.04
C THR A 113 17.07 -38.81 6.60
N LYS A 114 18.18 -38.32 7.16
CA LYS A 114 19.13 -39.20 7.87
C LYS A 114 18.45 -39.94 9.02
N ALA A 115 17.53 -39.27 9.72
CA ALA A 115 16.76 -39.87 10.81
C ALA A 115 15.74 -40.90 10.31
N SER A 116 15.04 -40.64 9.19
CA SER A 116 14.12 -41.66 8.62
C SER A 116 14.89 -42.90 8.16
N MET A 117 16.03 -42.73 7.51
CA MET A 117 16.86 -43.87 7.12
C MET A 117 17.36 -44.68 8.33
N ALA A 118 17.69 -44.01 9.43
CA ALA A 118 18.10 -44.68 10.66
C ALA A 118 16.91 -45.42 11.32
N ARG A 119 15.67 -44.87 11.24
CA ARG A 119 14.48 -45.61 11.70
C ARG A 119 14.18 -46.81 10.83
N ASP A 120 14.28 -46.66 9.50
CA ASP A 120 14.08 -47.77 8.56
C ASP A 120 15.10 -48.90 8.81
N ALA A 121 16.33 -48.56 9.26
CA ALA A 121 17.38 -49.50 9.69
C ALA A 121 17.16 -50.05 11.12
N GLY A 122 16.05 -49.74 11.80
CA GLY A 122 15.69 -50.30 13.10
C GLY A 122 16.40 -49.68 14.31
N LEU A 123 16.99 -48.48 14.16
CA LEU A 123 17.78 -47.81 15.21
C LEU A 123 16.98 -46.97 16.20
N GLU A 124 15.64 -46.93 16.09
CA GLU A 124 14.78 -46.13 16.98
C GLU A 124 14.85 -46.60 18.42
N PRO A 125 14.82 -47.94 18.77
CA PRO A 125 14.99 -48.37 20.15
C PRO A 125 16.35 -48.01 20.77
N LEU A 126 17.40 -47.93 19.96
CA LEU A 126 18.70 -47.45 20.45
C LEU A 126 18.67 -45.95 20.79
N ALA A 127 18.02 -45.16 19.93
CA ALA A 127 17.78 -43.74 20.22
C ALA A 127 16.93 -43.53 21.49
N ASP A 128 15.93 -44.38 21.73
CA ASP A 128 15.13 -44.40 22.96
C ASP A 128 15.95 -44.79 24.19
N CYS A 129 16.84 -45.75 24.06
CA CYS A 129 17.80 -46.11 25.12
C CYS A 129 18.63 -44.87 25.52
N PHE A 130 19.22 -44.16 24.57
CA PHE A 130 20.00 -42.95 24.86
C PHE A 130 19.15 -41.82 25.42
N ALA A 131 17.93 -41.64 24.91
CA ALA A 131 16.97 -40.64 25.39
C ALA A 131 16.48 -40.94 26.83
N SER A 132 16.47 -42.20 27.28
CA SER A 132 16.08 -42.59 28.62
C SER A 132 16.98 -42.02 29.71
N GLN A 133 18.26 -41.73 29.38
CA GLN A 133 19.28 -41.20 30.28
C GLN A 133 19.39 -42.02 31.57
N ASP A 134 19.32 -43.36 31.46
CA ASP A 134 19.47 -44.23 32.63
C ASP A 134 20.91 -44.13 33.16
N PRO A 135 21.14 -43.68 34.43
CA PRO A 135 22.48 -43.61 35.01
C PRO A 135 23.18 -44.98 35.16
N LYS A 136 22.41 -46.06 35.12
CA LYS A 136 22.90 -47.46 35.21
C LYS A 136 22.81 -48.19 33.87
N GLY A 137 22.50 -47.46 32.79
CA GLY A 137 22.45 -48.05 31.46
C GLY A 137 23.77 -48.62 31.01
N PRO A 138 23.79 -49.52 30.00
CA PRO A 138 25.04 -50.05 29.40
C PRO A 138 25.86 -48.92 28.76
N ALA A 139 27.17 -49.20 28.54
CA ALA A 139 27.97 -48.30 27.73
C ALA A 139 27.36 -48.15 26.32
N PRO A 140 27.46 -46.98 25.67
CA PRO A 140 26.89 -46.73 24.36
C PRO A 140 27.28 -47.80 23.32
N GLU A 141 28.51 -48.22 23.35
CA GLU A 141 29.07 -49.23 22.44
C GLU A 141 28.37 -50.60 22.67
N ASP A 142 28.21 -50.98 23.93
CA ASP A 142 27.55 -52.26 24.29
C ASP A 142 26.08 -52.26 23.89
N ALA A 143 25.42 -51.12 24.08
CA ALA A 143 24.02 -50.96 23.65
C ALA A 143 23.86 -51.06 22.14
N ALA A 144 24.81 -50.55 21.37
CA ALA A 144 24.79 -50.51 19.91
C ALA A 144 25.07 -51.87 19.26
N LEU A 145 25.76 -52.78 19.93
CA LEU A 145 26.09 -54.11 19.38
C LEU A 145 24.85 -54.91 18.99
N ALA A 146 23.74 -54.73 19.70
CA ALA A 146 22.48 -55.42 19.42
C ALA A 146 21.77 -54.97 18.14
N PHE A 147 22.20 -53.86 17.52
CA PHE A 147 21.57 -53.22 16.35
C PHE A 147 22.45 -53.32 15.07
N LEU A 148 23.51 -54.10 15.11
CA LEU A 148 24.33 -54.35 13.91
C LEU A 148 23.54 -55.17 12.88
N SER A 149 23.63 -54.76 11.62
CA SER A 149 22.96 -55.41 10.47
C SER A 149 23.76 -55.13 9.19
N ASP A 150 23.30 -55.68 8.06
CA ASP A 150 23.89 -55.38 6.75
C ASP A 150 23.79 -53.88 6.39
N ASP A 151 22.73 -53.22 6.84
CA ASP A 151 22.52 -51.78 6.65
C ASP A 151 23.24 -50.91 7.71
N VAL A 152 23.69 -51.51 8.80
CA VAL A 152 24.38 -50.85 9.92
C VAL A 152 25.58 -51.70 10.33
N PRO A 153 26.68 -51.65 9.56
CA PRO A 153 27.78 -52.59 9.70
C PRO A 153 28.71 -52.35 10.91
N THR A 154 28.70 -51.12 11.46
CA THR A 154 29.59 -50.78 12.60
C THR A 154 28.85 -50.22 13.79
N VAL A 155 29.46 -50.30 14.98
CA VAL A 155 28.93 -49.70 16.24
C VAL A 155 28.82 -48.17 16.09
N GLU A 156 29.78 -47.56 15.42
CA GLU A 156 29.81 -46.12 15.13
C GLU A 156 28.62 -45.73 14.26
N ASP A 157 28.27 -46.52 13.22
CA ASP A 157 27.10 -46.26 12.38
C ASP A 157 25.79 -46.37 13.15
N ALA A 158 25.69 -47.37 14.07
CA ALA A 158 24.52 -47.53 14.92
C ALA A 158 24.33 -46.31 15.86
N ILE A 159 25.41 -45.88 16.54
CA ILE A 159 25.40 -44.71 17.43
C ILE A 159 25.06 -43.44 16.63
N GLN A 160 25.71 -43.25 15.47
CA GLN A 160 25.44 -42.07 14.62
C GLN A 160 23.98 -42.06 14.06
N GLY A 161 23.48 -43.24 13.73
CA GLY A 161 22.07 -43.37 13.30
C GLY A 161 21.08 -43.00 14.41
N ALA A 162 21.31 -43.51 15.63
CA ALA A 162 20.53 -43.13 16.82
C ALA A 162 20.67 -41.63 17.13
N ALA A 163 21.87 -41.06 17.03
CA ALA A 163 22.09 -39.62 17.21
C ALA A 163 21.38 -38.78 16.16
N ASN A 164 21.26 -39.24 14.90
CA ASN A 164 20.48 -38.55 13.86
C ASN A 164 18.99 -38.53 14.19
N ILE A 165 18.43 -39.59 14.77
CA ILE A 165 17.03 -39.64 15.25
C ILE A 165 16.86 -38.66 16.39
N LEU A 166 17.77 -38.63 17.37
CA LEU A 166 17.71 -37.70 18.50
C LEU A 166 17.84 -36.25 18.04
N ALA A 167 18.75 -35.96 17.11
CA ALA A 167 18.90 -34.60 16.54
C ALA A 167 17.62 -34.10 15.87
N GLU A 168 16.89 -34.96 15.16
CA GLU A 168 15.59 -34.63 14.58
C GLU A 168 14.55 -34.36 15.66
N ARG A 169 14.42 -35.24 16.67
CA ARG A 169 13.49 -35.05 17.80
C ARG A 169 13.75 -33.76 18.56
N PHE A 170 15.02 -33.39 18.76
CA PHE A 170 15.40 -32.13 19.43
C PHE A 170 15.03 -30.91 18.57
N SER A 171 15.17 -31.01 17.25
CA SER A 171 14.84 -29.93 16.32
C SER A 171 13.35 -29.60 16.26
N GLU A 172 12.51 -30.54 16.66
CA GLU A 172 11.04 -30.45 16.61
C GLU A 172 10.42 -29.94 17.92
N ARG A 173 11.22 -29.63 18.91
CA ARG A 173 10.72 -29.11 20.19
C ARG A 173 10.13 -27.71 20.03
N ALA A 174 8.79 -27.61 20.07
CA ALA A 174 8.07 -26.37 19.91
C ALA A 174 8.38 -25.32 21.00
N ASP A 175 8.62 -25.74 22.24
CA ASP A 175 9.01 -24.89 23.37
C ASP A 175 10.36 -24.19 23.11
N PHE A 176 11.37 -24.95 22.68
CA PHE A 176 12.68 -24.43 22.33
C PHE A 176 12.63 -23.50 21.12
N ARG A 177 11.93 -23.90 20.05
CA ARG A 177 11.76 -23.09 18.83
C ARG A 177 11.12 -21.74 19.13
N ARG A 178 10.05 -21.71 19.92
CA ARG A 178 9.37 -20.47 20.33
C ARG A 178 10.31 -19.56 21.14
N HIS A 179 11.05 -20.12 22.07
CA HIS A 179 12.02 -19.35 22.86
C HIS A 179 13.15 -18.81 21.99
N LEU A 180 13.74 -19.64 21.14
CA LEU A 180 14.83 -19.28 20.23
C LEU A 180 14.41 -18.19 19.25
N ARG A 181 13.22 -18.29 18.63
CA ARG A 181 12.68 -17.29 17.71
C ARG A 181 12.63 -15.90 18.36
N ARG A 182 12.15 -15.84 19.61
CA ARG A 182 12.09 -14.59 20.37
C ARG A 182 13.48 -14.03 20.68
N GLU A 183 14.40 -14.89 21.07
CA GLU A 183 15.79 -14.48 21.38
C GLU A 183 16.53 -14.00 20.13
N LEU A 184 16.44 -14.73 19.03
CA LEU A 184 17.05 -14.35 17.75
C LEU A 184 16.48 -12.99 17.24
N TRP A 185 15.18 -12.80 17.35
CA TRP A 185 14.58 -11.51 16.97
C TRP A 185 15.19 -10.34 17.71
N GLN A 186 15.47 -10.50 19.00
CA GLN A 186 16.00 -9.42 19.84
C GLN A 186 17.52 -9.24 19.73
N GLN A 187 18.28 -10.33 19.58
CA GLN A 187 19.73 -10.33 19.74
C GLN A 187 20.52 -10.59 18.46
N ALA A 188 19.98 -11.35 17.52
CA ALA A 188 20.66 -11.67 16.28
C ALA A 188 20.93 -10.41 15.44
N ARG A 189 22.00 -10.49 14.65
CA ARG A 189 22.42 -9.42 13.76
C ARG A 189 22.37 -9.89 12.31
N LEU A 190 21.68 -9.12 11.47
CA LEU A 190 21.77 -9.29 10.02
C LEU A 190 23.08 -8.66 9.56
N THR A 191 23.87 -9.43 8.82
CA THR A 191 25.17 -8.99 8.30
C THR A 191 25.23 -9.20 6.80
N CYS A 192 25.87 -8.27 6.11
CA CYS A 192 26.08 -8.36 4.67
C CYS A 192 27.59 -8.27 4.37
N SER A 193 28.00 -8.94 3.29
CA SER A 193 29.31 -8.79 2.67
C SER A 193 29.17 -8.76 1.15
N LEU A 194 30.11 -8.11 0.45
CA LEU A 194 30.09 -8.07 -1.02
C LEU A 194 30.39 -9.47 -1.59
N GLN A 195 29.73 -9.79 -2.71
CA GLN A 195 30.01 -10.95 -3.57
C GLN A 195 30.63 -10.54 -4.92
N VAL A 196 30.81 -9.24 -5.13
CA VAL A 196 31.38 -8.64 -6.34
C VAL A 196 32.48 -7.64 -5.93
N GLU A 197 33.31 -7.23 -6.88
CA GLU A 197 34.29 -6.17 -6.66
C GLU A 197 33.61 -4.83 -6.35
N GLU A 198 34.28 -3.95 -5.60
CA GLU A 198 33.69 -2.67 -5.12
C GLU A 198 33.20 -1.77 -6.25
N ASP A 199 33.89 -1.75 -7.39
CA ASP A 199 33.51 -0.98 -8.57
C ASP A 199 32.22 -1.46 -9.23
N GLN A 200 31.87 -2.75 -9.06
CA GLN A 200 30.64 -3.37 -9.57
C GLN A 200 29.49 -3.29 -8.57
N ALA A 201 29.78 -3.02 -7.30
CA ALA A 201 28.78 -2.99 -6.24
C ALA A 201 27.77 -1.85 -6.41
N GLY A 202 28.19 -0.70 -6.94
CA GLY A 202 27.34 0.46 -7.10
C GLY A 202 26.71 0.93 -5.77
N PRO A 203 25.39 1.14 -5.70
CA PRO A 203 24.73 1.56 -4.46
C PRO A 203 24.86 0.55 -3.32
N MET A 204 25.13 -0.73 -3.62
CA MET A 204 25.26 -1.81 -2.62
C MET A 204 26.57 -1.72 -1.83
N LEU A 205 27.52 -0.90 -2.26
CA LEU A 205 28.77 -0.63 -1.52
C LEU A 205 28.50 -0.13 -0.08
N THR A 206 27.38 0.58 0.12
CA THR A 206 26.94 1.04 1.45
C THR A 206 26.66 -0.12 2.43
N TYR A 207 26.44 -1.33 1.91
CA TYR A 207 26.16 -2.54 2.69
C TYR A 207 27.33 -3.53 2.71
N ALA A 208 28.54 -3.16 2.27
CA ALA A 208 29.71 -4.04 2.19
C ALA A 208 30.05 -4.70 3.54
N ASP A 209 30.02 -3.92 4.63
CA ASP A 209 30.28 -4.37 6.02
C ASP A 209 29.08 -4.07 6.93
N PHE A 210 27.88 -4.25 6.41
CA PHE A 210 26.68 -3.98 7.17
C PHE A 210 26.50 -4.99 8.32
N SER A 211 26.16 -4.49 9.50
CA SER A 211 25.81 -5.31 10.66
C SER A 211 24.85 -4.53 11.57
N GLU A 212 23.62 -4.99 11.68
CA GLU A 212 22.60 -4.36 12.54
C GLU A 212 21.74 -5.42 13.23
N ARG A 213 21.23 -5.11 14.45
CA ARG A 213 20.31 -6.01 15.16
C ARG A 213 19.00 -6.14 14.41
N VAL A 214 18.49 -7.37 14.27
CA VAL A 214 17.22 -7.70 13.59
C VAL A 214 16.09 -6.77 14.04
N ALA A 215 15.86 -6.62 15.34
CA ALA A 215 14.78 -5.81 15.89
C ALA A 215 14.87 -4.28 15.60
N ARG A 216 15.98 -3.80 15.01
CA ARG A 216 16.23 -2.36 14.80
C ARG A 216 16.41 -1.96 13.34
N ILE A 217 16.48 -2.92 12.43
CA ILE A 217 16.72 -2.64 11.02
C ILE A 217 15.49 -1.95 10.41
N PRO A 218 15.65 -0.76 9.83
CA PRO A 218 14.54 -0.09 9.12
C PRO A 218 14.12 -0.86 7.87
N SER A 219 12.83 -0.85 7.56
CA SER A 219 12.22 -1.59 6.46
C SER A 219 12.87 -1.33 5.10
N TYR A 220 13.21 -0.07 4.78
CA TYR A 220 13.87 0.27 3.52
C TYR A 220 15.26 -0.37 3.35
N ARG A 221 15.97 -0.62 4.47
CA ARG A 221 17.27 -1.33 4.42
C ARG A 221 17.08 -2.80 4.13
N ILE A 222 16.06 -3.44 4.69
CA ILE A 222 15.70 -4.83 4.39
C ILE A 222 15.41 -4.99 2.89
N LEU A 223 14.60 -4.11 2.32
CA LEU A 223 14.28 -4.15 0.87
C LEU A 223 15.53 -3.90 0.02
N ALA A 224 16.39 -2.96 0.40
CA ALA A 224 17.67 -2.72 -0.29
C ALA A 224 18.61 -3.93 -0.22
N ILE A 225 18.74 -4.56 0.95
CA ILE A 225 19.56 -5.75 1.17
C ILE A 225 19.03 -6.93 0.36
N ASN A 226 17.71 -7.16 0.37
CA ASN A 226 17.08 -8.22 -0.42
C ASN A 226 17.31 -8.02 -1.93
N ARG A 227 17.21 -6.77 -2.43
CA ARG A 227 17.56 -6.44 -3.82
C ARG A 227 19.03 -6.77 -4.11
N GLY A 228 19.96 -6.37 -3.24
CA GLY A 228 21.39 -6.66 -3.40
C GLY A 228 21.71 -8.14 -3.42
N GLU A 229 21.00 -8.94 -2.62
CA GLU A 229 21.12 -10.40 -2.62
C GLU A 229 20.54 -11.03 -3.91
N ASN A 230 19.36 -10.58 -4.34
CA ASN A 230 18.73 -11.02 -5.60
C ASN A 230 19.60 -10.68 -6.83
N GLU A 231 20.27 -9.51 -6.82
CA GLU A 231 21.25 -9.11 -7.83
C GLU A 231 22.60 -9.83 -7.70
N LYS A 232 22.76 -10.74 -6.72
CA LYS A 232 24.01 -11.47 -6.40
C LYS A 232 25.18 -10.55 -6.10
N LYS A 233 24.93 -9.35 -5.61
CA LYS A 233 25.93 -8.39 -5.18
C LYS A 233 26.28 -8.51 -3.69
N LEU A 234 25.33 -8.97 -2.87
CA LEU A 234 25.46 -9.13 -1.44
C LEU A 234 25.27 -10.59 -1.03
N LYS A 235 26.08 -11.05 -0.07
CA LYS A 235 25.83 -12.24 0.73
C LYS A 235 25.27 -11.80 2.07
N VAL A 236 24.09 -12.33 2.42
CA VAL A 236 23.37 -11.97 3.64
C VAL A 236 23.36 -13.15 4.59
N THR A 237 23.70 -12.92 5.85
CA THR A 237 23.73 -13.97 6.89
C THR A 237 23.22 -13.43 8.21
N LEU A 238 22.61 -14.32 8.99
CA LEU A 238 22.17 -14.04 10.35
C LEU A 238 23.25 -14.48 11.33
N LYS A 239 23.97 -13.54 11.96
CA LYS A 239 24.93 -13.83 13.02
C LYS A 239 24.25 -13.95 14.37
N GLU A 240 24.52 -15.02 15.07
CA GLU A 240 23.93 -15.39 16.35
C GLU A 240 24.94 -16.10 17.26
N PRO A 241 24.75 -16.13 18.58
CA PRO A 241 25.63 -16.84 19.52
C PRO A 241 25.26 -18.33 19.56
N ALA A 242 25.62 -19.09 18.52
CA ALA A 242 25.27 -20.51 18.34
C ALA A 242 25.63 -21.39 19.55
N ASP A 243 26.82 -21.19 20.13
CA ASP A 243 27.29 -22.00 21.29
C ASP A 243 26.37 -21.82 22.52
N ARG A 244 25.85 -20.60 22.72
CA ARG A 244 24.90 -20.34 23.81
C ARG A 244 23.58 -21.06 23.57
N HIS A 245 23.05 -21.05 22.34
CA HIS A 245 21.81 -21.73 22.00
C HIS A 245 21.96 -23.25 22.07
N ILE A 246 23.08 -23.78 21.64
CA ILE A 246 23.41 -25.22 21.82
C ILE A 246 23.47 -25.59 23.31
N ALA A 247 24.14 -24.78 24.14
CA ALA A 247 24.18 -25.01 25.58
C ALA A 247 22.76 -25.00 26.22
N MET A 248 21.90 -24.06 25.78
CA MET A 248 20.49 -24.00 26.22
C MET A 248 19.71 -25.26 25.77
N LEU A 249 19.87 -25.71 24.53
CA LEU A 249 19.25 -26.94 24.05
C LEU A 249 19.73 -28.14 24.86
N CYS A 250 21.04 -28.23 25.13
CA CYS A 250 21.60 -29.29 26.00
C CYS A 250 20.97 -29.29 27.40
N GLN A 251 20.79 -28.12 28.03
CA GLN A 251 20.11 -28.00 29.33
C GLN A 251 18.64 -28.47 29.29
N LEU A 252 17.96 -28.33 28.19
CA LEU A 252 16.58 -28.77 27.98
C LEU A 252 16.47 -30.28 27.75
N VAL A 253 17.42 -30.88 27.06
CA VAL A 253 17.38 -32.30 26.65
C VAL A 253 18.16 -33.23 27.56
N ILE A 254 19.18 -32.76 28.29
CA ILE A 254 19.92 -33.53 29.25
C ILE A 254 19.42 -33.21 30.65
N THR A 255 18.57 -34.07 31.19
CA THR A 255 17.89 -33.87 32.46
C THR A 255 18.57 -34.50 33.66
N ARG A 256 19.45 -35.49 33.44
CA ARG A 256 20.23 -36.19 34.46
C ARG A 256 21.51 -36.80 33.88
N PRO A 257 22.58 -36.95 34.67
CA PRO A 257 23.81 -37.55 34.21
C PRO A 257 23.60 -39.02 33.80
N SER A 258 24.20 -39.40 32.65
CA SER A 258 24.11 -40.75 32.11
C SER A 258 25.33 -41.10 31.28
N PRO A 259 25.61 -42.37 30.95
CA PRO A 259 26.66 -42.75 30.00
C PRO A 259 26.49 -42.13 28.60
N TYR A 260 25.32 -41.61 28.29
CA TYR A 260 24.92 -41.09 26.97
C TYR A 260 25.12 -39.58 26.82
N ASP A 261 25.59 -38.88 27.85
CA ASP A 261 25.67 -37.41 27.89
C ASP A 261 26.44 -36.83 26.69
N GLN A 262 27.52 -37.43 26.25
CA GLN A 262 28.30 -36.94 25.11
C GLN A 262 27.51 -37.09 23.80
N ILE A 263 26.84 -38.24 23.59
CA ILE A 263 26.00 -38.49 22.41
C ILE A 263 24.86 -37.48 22.35
N LEU A 264 24.22 -37.21 23.50
CA LEU A 264 23.13 -36.24 23.59
C LEU A 264 23.60 -34.80 23.29
N ARG A 265 24.80 -34.41 23.76
CA ARG A 265 25.45 -33.12 23.45
C ARG A 265 25.75 -32.99 21.95
N ASP A 266 26.32 -34.02 21.37
CA ASP A 266 26.66 -34.04 19.95
C ASP A 266 25.42 -34.03 19.08
N ALA A 267 24.37 -34.80 19.46
CA ALA A 267 23.06 -34.77 18.80
C ALA A 267 22.38 -33.40 18.94
N ALA A 268 22.47 -32.73 20.08
CA ALA A 268 21.94 -31.37 20.28
C ALA A 268 22.71 -30.35 19.44
N ALA A 269 24.03 -30.44 19.34
CA ALA A 269 24.87 -29.58 18.52
C ALA A 269 24.56 -29.75 17.01
N ASP A 270 24.42 -31.02 16.55
CA ASP A 270 24.02 -31.33 15.17
C ASP A 270 22.61 -30.85 14.88
N SER A 271 21.66 -31.11 15.78
CA SER A 271 20.26 -30.61 15.71
C SER A 271 20.24 -29.09 15.49
N TYR A 272 20.99 -28.35 16.31
CA TYR A 272 21.03 -26.91 16.19
C TYR A 272 21.64 -26.44 14.86
N LYS A 273 22.90 -26.89 14.57
CA LYS A 273 23.66 -26.40 13.41
C LYS A 273 23.04 -26.78 12.07
N ARG A 274 22.56 -28.01 11.95
CA ARG A 274 22.09 -28.58 10.69
C ARG A 274 20.59 -28.38 10.44
N LEU A 275 19.76 -28.42 11.48
CA LEU A 275 18.30 -28.44 11.35
C LEU A 275 17.66 -27.11 11.81
N ILE A 276 18.01 -26.64 13.03
CA ILE A 276 17.31 -25.51 13.65
C ILE A 276 17.80 -24.17 13.07
N SER A 277 19.10 -23.87 13.15
CA SER A 277 19.65 -22.56 12.78
C SER A 277 19.32 -22.17 11.33
N PRO A 278 19.48 -23.04 10.30
CA PRO A 278 19.11 -22.66 8.92
C PRO A 278 17.61 -22.44 8.73
N GLN A 279 16.77 -23.10 9.52
CA GLN A 279 15.33 -22.90 9.45
C GLN A 279 14.93 -21.61 10.15
N MET A 280 15.49 -21.34 11.33
CA MET A 280 15.25 -20.08 12.07
C MET A 280 15.74 -18.87 11.28
N GLU A 281 16.90 -18.95 10.62
CA GLU A 281 17.36 -17.88 9.73
C GLU A 281 16.36 -17.56 8.64
N ARG A 282 15.81 -18.57 7.97
CA ARG A 282 14.78 -18.40 6.94
C ARG A 282 13.50 -17.80 7.52
N GLU A 283 13.04 -18.28 8.68
CA GLU A 283 11.85 -17.75 9.35
C GLU A 283 12.02 -16.27 9.72
N ILE A 284 13.13 -15.90 10.35
CA ILE A 284 13.44 -14.51 10.74
C ILE A 284 13.53 -13.61 9.48
N ARG A 285 14.21 -14.08 8.45
CA ARG A 285 14.34 -13.30 7.20
C ARG A 285 13.01 -13.12 6.47
N ASN A 286 12.18 -14.16 6.44
CA ASN A 286 10.84 -14.07 5.85
C ASN A 286 9.96 -13.09 6.63
N GLU A 287 10.01 -13.13 7.95
CA GLU A 287 9.26 -12.20 8.80
C GLU A 287 9.73 -10.76 8.63
N LEU A 288 11.05 -10.51 8.61
CA LEU A 288 11.62 -9.19 8.31
C LEU A 288 11.16 -8.67 6.95
N THR A 289 11.19 -9.54 5.95
CA THR A 289 10.75 -9.18 4.58
C THR A 289 9.27 -8.85 4.56
N ALA A 290 8.42 -9.67 5.17
CA ALA A 290 6.98 -9.44 5.22
C ALA A 290 6.62 -8.12 5.94
N GLN A 291 7.29 -7.82 7.05
CA GLN A 291 7.11 -6.55 7.77
C GLN A 291 7.59 -5.36 6.93
N ALA A 292 8.73 -5.49 6.25
CA ALA A 292 9.28 -4.43 5.41
C ALA A 292 8.40 -4.16 4.18
N GLU A 293 7.90 -5.21 3.53
CA GLU A 293 6.96 -5.11 2.42
C GLU A 293 5.66 -4.45 2.84
N LYS A 294 5.08 -4.88 3.96
CA LYS A 294 3.84 -4.28 4.48
C LYS A 294 4.02 -2.78 4.71
N GLN A 295 5.06 -2.37 5.44
CA GLN A 295 5.32 -0.96 5.70
C GLN A 295 5.53 -0.15 4.42
N ALA A 296 6.27 -0.69 3.44
CA ALA A 296 6.49 -0.03 2.17
C ALA A 296 5.19 0.11 1.36
N ILE A 297 4.36 -0.94 1.33
CA ILE A 297 3.05 -0.92 0.65
C ILE A 297 2.12 0.12 1.30
N ASP A 298 2.10 0.22 2.63
CA ASP A 298 1.30 1.22 3.35
C ASP A 298 1.73 2.65 2.95
N VAL A 299 3.03 2.91 2.84
CA VAL A 299 3.56 4.20 2.36
C VAL A 299 3.18 4.47 0.90
N PHE A 300 3.28 3.46 0.04
CA PHE A 300 2.91 3.59 -1.38
C PHE A 300 1.41 3.85 -1.53
N ALA A 301 0.58 3.19 -0.73
CA ALA A 301 -0.85 3.41 -0.68
C ALA A 301 -1.19 4.87 -0.29
N GLU A 302 -0.51 5.40 0.72
CA GLU A 302 -0.72 6.78 1.15
C GLU A 302 -0.23 7.80 0.12
N ASN A 303 0.93 7.58 -0.51
CA ASN A 303 1.40 8.41 -1.61
C ASN A 303 0.40 8.43 -2.78
N LEU A 304 -0.15 7.27 -3.17
CA LEU A 304 -1.18 7.20 -4.21
C LEU A 304 -2.44 7.95 -3.79
N ARG A 305 -2.90 7.79 -2.55
CA ARG A 305 -4.07 8.47 -2.02
C ARG A 305 -3.95 9.99 -2.18
N HIS A 306 -2.82 10.56 -1.76
CA HIS A 306 -2.58 12.00 -1.88
C HIS A 306 -2.47 12.46 -3.33
N LEU A 307 -1.88 11.65 -4.20
CA LEU A 307 -1.80 11.94 -5.63
C LEU A 307 -3.19 12.03 -6.28
N LEU A 308 -4.09 11.09 -5.95
CA LEU A 308 -5.45 11.05 -6.45
C LEU A 308 -6.33 12.17 -5.87
N LEU A 309 -6.05 12.64 -4.66
CA LEU A 309 -6.76 13.72 -3.98
C LEU A 309 -6.28 15.13 -4.37
N GLN A 310 -5.30 15.26 -5.27
CA GLN A 310 -4.86 16.57 -5.73
C GLN A 310 -6.01 17.34 -6.37
N PRO A 311 -6.18 18.66 -6.05
CA PRO A 311 -7.21 19.49 -6.63
C PRO A 311 -7.07 19.61 -8.14
N PRO A 312 -8.16 19.46 -8.90
CA PRO A 312 -8.16 19.59 -10.34
C PRO A 312 -8.02 21.06 -10.77
N PHE A 313 -7.40 21.28 -11.96
CA PHE A 313 -7.45 22.55 -12.69
C PHE A 313 -8.63 22.52 -13.68
N ALA A 314 -9.83 22.30 -13.15
CA ALA A 314 -11.04 22.19 -13.96
C ALA A 314 -11.34 23.47 -14.77
N GLY A 315 -11.94 23.31 -15.94
CA GLY A 315 -12.40 24.42 -16.78
C GLY A 315 -11.30 25.18 -17.50
N GLN A 316 -10.03 24.72 -17.47
CA GLN A 316 -8.91 25.36 -18.17
C GLN A 316 -8.57 24.67 -19.50
N ILE A 317 -8.09 25.46 -20.45
CA ILE A 317 -7.48 24.94 -21.69
C ILE A 317 -6.00 24.69 -21.41
N ILE A 318 -5.58 23.43 -21.52
CA ILE A 318 -4.26 22.98 -21.11
C ILE A 318 -3.46 22.46 -22.30
N LEU A 319 -2.21 22.90 -22.41
CA LEU A 319 -1.21 22.32 -23.31
C LEU A 319 -0.39 21.28 -22.53
N GLY A 320 -0.49 20.00 -22.90
CA GLY A 320 0.35 18.93 -22.39
C GLY A 320 1.63 18.78 -23.23
N LEU A 321 2.75 18.68 -22.56
CA LEU A 321 4.06 18.43 -23.18
C LEU A 321 4.64 17.13 -22.62
N ASP A 322 4.93 16.20 -23.52
CA ASP A 322 5.65 14.96 -23.24
C ASP A 322 7.10 15.12 -23.74
N PRO A 323 8.08 15.37 -22.84
CA PRO A 323 9.45 15.71 -23.20
C PRO A 323 10.20 14.54 -23.85
N GLY A 324 11.03 14.82 -24.86
CA GLY A 324 11.88 13.82 -25.49
C GLY A 324 13.07 14.44 -26.22
N PHE A 325 14.28 13.88 -25.98
CA PHE A 325 15.52 14.39 -26.62
C PHE A 325 15.59 14.07 -28.13
N ARG A 326 15.44 12.79 -28.50
CA ARG A 326 15.67 12.32 -29.87
C ARG A 326 14.46 12.47 -30.77
N THR A 327 13.30 12.13 -30.25
CA THR A 327 12.04 12.06 -31.01
C THR A 327 11.28 13.39 -31.02
N GLY A 328 11.80 14.42 -30.36
CA GLY A 328 11.12 15.68 -30.11
C GLY A 328 10.09 15.62 -29.00
N CYS A 329 9.69 16.77 -28.48
CA CYS A 329 8.63 16.93 -27.50
C CYS A 329 7.25 16.81 -28.16
N LYS A 330 6.39 15.93 -27.67
CA LYS A 330 5.02 15.80 -28.13
C LYS A 330 4.15 16.79 -27.37
N ALA A 331 3.28 17.48 -28.08
CA ALA A 331 2.39 18.49 -27.56
C ALA A 331 0.95 18.20 -27.94
N ALA A 332 0.04 18.38 -26.98
CA ALA A 332 -1.41 18.28 -27.23
C ALA A 332 -2.15 19.35 -26.43
N VAL A 333 -3.04 20.07 -27.08
CA VAL A 333 -3.95 21.04 -26.43
C VAL A 333 -5.26 20.37 -26.17
N ILE A 334 -5.73 20.44 -24.94
CA ILE A 334 -7.07 19.95 -24.56
C ILE A 334 -7.99 21.11 -24.18
N SER A 335 -9.29 20.95 -24.49
CA SER A 335 -10.34 21.88 -24.11
C SER A 335 -10.60 21.86 -22.59
N ALA A 336 -11.45 22.75 -22.11
CA ALA A 336 -11.92 22.78 -20.74
C ALA A 336 -12.63 21.46 -20.30
N THR A 337 -13.08 20.63 -21.25
CA THR A 337 -13.73 19.34 -21.03
C THR A 337 -12.85 18.13 -21.37
N GLY A 338 -11.57 18.34 -21.66
CA GLY A 338 -10.59 17.28 -21.94
C GLY A 338 -10.60 16.76 -23.39
N GLN A 339 -11.32 17.41 -24.32
CA GLN A 339 -11.28 17.08 -25.75
C GLN A 339 -9.99 17.60 -26.39
N VAL A 340 -9.39 16.84 -27.29
CA VAL A 340 -8.18 17.27 -28.02
C VAL A 340 -8.56 18.32 -29.06
N LEU A 341 -7.93 19.49 -28.99
CA LEU A 341 -8.16 20.63 -29.90
C LEU A 341 -7.06 20.73 -30.98
N ASP A 342 -5.81 20.44 -30.62
CA ASP A 342 -4.66 20.55 -31.49
C ASP A 342 -3.51 19.68 -30.95
N TYR A 343 -2.59 19.27 -31.82
CA TYR A 343 -1.42 18.48 -31.41
C TYR A 343 -0.26 18.63 -32.39
N GLY A 344 0.94 18.26 -31.95
CA GLY A 344 2.13 18.29 -32.80
C GLY A 344 3.39 17.78 -32.12
N THR A 345 4.47 17.71 -32.87
CA THR A 345 5.81 17.36 -32.39
C THR A 345 6.77 18.56 -32.58
N TYR A 346 7.48 18.91 -31.51
CA TYR A 346 8.33 20.08 -31.46
C TYR A 346 9.74 19.71 -30.99
N TYR A 347 10.76 20.31 -31.62
CA TYR A 347 12.15 20.00 -31.34
C TYR A 347 12.77 21.11 -30.48
N LEU A 348 12.64 20.92 -29.14
CA LEU A 348 12.99 21.93 -28.13
C LEU A 348 14.47 21.89 -27.72
N THR A 349 15.16 20.77 -28.01
CA THR A 349 16.54 20.50 -27.56
C THR A 349 17.52 20.27 -28.71
N HIS A 350 17.10 20.57 -29.97
CA HIS A 350 17.88 20.35 -31.17
C HIS A 350 18.61 21.65 -31.61
N SER A 351 18.77 21.88 -32.94
CA SER A 351 19.43 23.06 -33.44
C SER A 351 18.67 24.36 -33.11
N GLU A 352 19.38 25.50 -33.02
CA GLU A 352 18.78 26.80 -32.73
C GLU A 352 17.68 27.18 -33.72
N GLN A 353 17.83 26.80 -35.00
CA GLN A 353 16.81 27.01 -36.01
C GLN A 353 15.53 26.23 -35.73
N GLN A 354 15.64 24.95 -35.32
CA GLN A 354 14.50 24.13 -34.97
C GLN A 354 13.85 24.60 -33.67
N LYS A 355 14.62 25.02 -32.67
CA LYS A 355 14.10 25.64 -31.46
C LYS A 355 13.29 26.91 -31.78
N HIS A 356 13.80 27.77 -32.63
CA HIS A 356 13.10 28.99 -33.01
C HIS A 356 11.79 28.71 -33.77
N GLN A 357 11.80 27.77 -34.73
CA GLN A 357 10.59 27.34 -35.43
C GLN A 357 9.54 26.74 -34.46
N SER A 358 9.99 25.90 -33.53
CA SER A 358 9.15 25.32 -32.49
C SER A 358 8.57 26.40 -31.58
N ALA A 359 9.35 27.41 -31.21
CA ALA A 359 8.89 28.51 -30.37
C ALA A 359 7.77 29.32 -31.04
N VAL A 360 7.95 29.69 -32.32
CA VAL A 360 6.93 30.42 -33.10
C VAL A 360 5.64 29.57 -33.19
N SER A 361 5.75 28.29 -33.55
CA SER A 361 4.59 27.41 -33.69
C SER A 361 3.86 27.20 -32.39
N LEU A 362 4.56 26.93 -31.29
CA LEU A 362 3.94 26.75 -29.96
C LEU A 362 3.30 28.04 -29.46
N ALA A 363 3.94 29.21 -29.63
CA ALA A 363 3.36 30.47 -29.24
C ALA A 363 2.05 30.78 -30.03
N ASN A 364 2.00 30.42 -31.31
CA ASN A 364 0.79 30.57 -32.12
C ASN A 364 -0.30 29.58 -31.69
N MET A 365 0.04 28.33 -31.38
CA MET A 365 -0.90 27.33 -30.84
C MET A 365 -1.49 27.79 -29.50
N ILE A 366 -0.66 28.29 -28.59
CA ILE A 366 -1.09 28.81 -27.26
C ILE A 366 -2.07 29.98 -27.44
N ARG A 367 -1.76 30.92 -28.34
CA ARG A 367 -2.64 32.07 -28.61
C ARG A 367 -3.94 31.67 -29.30
N ARG A 368 -3.86 30.80 -30.33
CA ARG A 368 -5.02 30.33 -31.10
C ARG A 368 -6.07 29.71 -30.23
N HIS A 369 -5.66 28.83 -29.27
CA HIS A 369 -6.57 28.07 -28.42
C HIS A 369 -6.81 28.73 -27.06
N GLY A 370 -6.13 29.85 -26.74
CA GLY A 370 -6.28 30.52 -25.46
C GLY A 370 -5.76 29.67 -24.28
N VAL A 371 -4.66 28.96 -24.47
CA VAL A 371 -4.05 28.12 -23.43
C VAL A 371 -3.71 28.94 -22.20
N THR A 372 -4.19 28.53 -21.04
CA THR A 372 -3.97 29.21 -19.75
C THR A 372 -2.94 28.51 -18.88
N LEU A 373 -2.74 27.18 -19.09
CA LEU A 373 -1.81 26.36 -18.33
C LEU A 373 -1.04 25.40 -19.26
N ILE A 374 0.24 25.23 -19.01
CA ILE A 374 1.10 24.26 -19.69
C ILE A 374 1.47 23.16 -18.68
N SER A 375 1.20 21.90 -19.01
CA SER A 375 1.58 20.72 -18.22
C SER A 375 2.80 20.08 -18.83
N ILE A 376 3.91 20.01 -18.12
CA ILE A 376 5.17 19.43 -18.59
C ILE A 376 5.42 18.11 -17.83
N GLY A 377 5.59 17.00 -18.57
CA GLY A 377 5.97 15.72 -17.97
C GLY A 377 7.34 15.80 -17.28
N ASN A 378 7.50 15.07 -16.18
CA ASN A 378 8.71 15.11 -15.35
C ASN A 378 9.78 14.06 -15.72
N GLY A 379 9.70 13.45 -16.89
CA GLY A 379 10.64 12.44 -17.35
C GLY A 379 11.89 13.01 -18.02
N THR A 380 12.42 12.23 -18.97
CA THR A 380 13.63 12.59 -19.70
C THR A 380 13.44 13.88 -20.48
N ALA A 381 14.41 14.82 -20.41
CA ALA A 381 14.36 16.16 -21.01
C ALA A 381 13.33 17.14 -20.39
N SER A 382 12.76 16.81 -19.23
CA SER A 382 11.80 17.69 -18.54
C SER A 382 12.41 19.05 -18.20
N TYR A 383 13.62 19.08 -17.64
CA TYR A 383 14.31 20.32 -17.26
C TYR A 383 14.59 21.22 -18.46
N GLU A 384 15.10 20.67 -19.55
CA GLU A 384 15.37 21.39 -20.79
C GLU A 384 14.08 21.93 -21.42
N THR A 385 12.98 21.16 -21.33
CA THR A 385 11.65 21.60 -21.78
C THR A 385 11.11 22.71 -20.87
N GLU A 386 11.29 22.60 -19.55
CA GLU A 386 10.92 23.65 -18.60
C GLU A 386 11.64 24.97 -18.88
N GLN A 387 12.96 24.92 -19.10
CA GLN A 387 13.74 26.10 -19.49
C GLN A 387 13.23 26.73 -20.78
N PHE A 388 12.95 25.90 -21.79
CA PHE A 388 12.41 26.38 -23.07
C PHE A 388 11.05 27.05 -22.89
N VAL A 389 10.14 26.44 -22.15
CA VAL A 389 8.77 26.95 -21.87
C VAL A 389 8.84 28.27 -21.09
N SER A 390 9.69 28.34 -20.07
CA SER A 390 9.90 29.57 -19.30
C SER A 390 10.36 30.73 -20.21
N HIS A 391 11.37 30.50 -21.08
CA HIS A 391 11.84 31.49 -22.04
C HIS A 391 10.77 31.83 -23.09
N LEU A 392 9.99 30.84 -23.56
CA LEU A 392 8.90 31.06 -24.51
C LEU A 392 7.82 31.98 -23.91
N ILE A 393 7.43 31.78 -22.68
CA ILE A 393 6.42 32.59 -21.97
C ILE A 393 6.90 34.04 -21.88
N GLU A 394 8.16 34.26 -21.53
CA GLU A 394 8.77 35.57 -21.40
C GLU A 394 8.94 36.27 -22.74
N ALA A 395 9.62 35.62 -23.70
CA ALA A 395 9.95 36.22 -25.01
C ALA A 395 8.71 36.56 -25.86
N TYR A 396 7.63 35.77 -25.74
CA TYR A 396 6.39 35.99 -26.49
C TYR A 396 5.30 36.67 -25.68
N HIS A 397 5.57 37.08 -24.42
CA HIS A 397 4.62 37.72 -23.49
C HIS A 397 3.31 36.93 -23.34
N LEU A 398 3.40 35.60 -23.16
CA LEU A 398 2.24 34.74 -23.06
C LEU A 398 1.58 34.86 -21.68
N LYS A 399 0.25 34.85 -21.67
CA LYS A 399 -0.55 34.94 -20.41
C LYS A 399 -0.82 33.58 -19.77
N CYS A 400 0.07 32.61 -19.91
CA CYS A 400 -0.05 31.30 -19.33
C CYS A 400 0.99 31.07 -18.22
N ARG A 401 0.81 30.00 -17.46
CA ARG A 401 1.74 29.48 -16.45
C ARG A 401 2.05 28.03 -16.81
N TYR A 402 3.05 27.45 -16.19
CA TYR A 402 3.32 26.02 -16.34
C TYR A 402 3.35 25.30 -15.01
N VAL A 403 3.18 23.98 -15.05
CA VAL A 403 3.27 23.05 -13.93
C VAL A 403 4.00 21.80 -14.38
N ILE A 404 4.81 21.24 -13.50
CA ILE A 404 5.45 19.94 -13.74
C ILE A 404 4.48 18.85 -13.31
N ALA A 405 4.15 17.94 -14.23
CA ALA A 405 3.26 16.80 -14.00
C ALA A 405 4.06 15.51 -13.85
N ASN A 406 3.68 14.68 -12.91
CA ASN A 406 4.22 13.31 -12.84
C ASN A 406 3.70 12.51 -14.04
N GLU A 407 4.59 12.10 -14.96
CA GLU A 407 4.23 11.34 -16.18
C GLU A 407 4.19 9.83 -15.97
N ALA A 408 4.52 9.32 -14.78
CA ALA A 408 4.52 7.88 -14.52
C ALA A 408 3.21 7.22 -14.97
N GLY A 409 3.33 6.11 -15.70
CA GLY A 409 2.20 5.41 -16.28
C GLY A 409 1.59 6.04 -17.54
N ALA A 410 1.97 7.24 -17.97
CA ALA A 410 1.43 7.84 -19.20
C ALA A 410 1.75 7.00 -20.46
N SER A 411 2.93 6.42 -20.52
CA SER A 411 3.33 5.49 -21.59
C SER A 411 2.51 4.19 -21.56
N VAL A 412 2.18 3.69 -20.37
CA VAL A 412 1.32 2.50 -20.21
C VAL A 412 -0.09 2.79 -20.70
N TYR A 413 -0.67 3.93 -20.28
CA TYR A 413 -1.96 4.38 -20.79
C TYR A 413 -1.94 4.53 -22.31
N SER A 414 -0.97 5.23 -22.88
CA SER A 414 -0.93 5.53 -24.31
C SER A 414 -0.92 4.28 -25.20
N ALA A 415 -0.34 3.18 -24.71
CA ALA A 415 -0.29 1.89 -25.41
C ALA A 415 -1.50 1.00 -25.13
N SER A 416 -2.38 1.34 -24.18
CA SER A 416 -3.53 0.53 -23.76
C SER A 416 -4.64 0.50 -24.82
N ASP A 417 -5.50 -0.52 -24.73
CA ASP A 417 -6.69 -0.62 -25.58
C ASP A 417 -7.68 0.51 -25.27
N LEU A 418 -7.81 0.89 -24.00
CA LEU A 418 -8.63 2.04 -23.57
C LEU A 418 -8.20 3.34 -24.27
N ALA A 419 -6.89 3.61 -24.36
CA ALA A 419 -6.41 4.80 -25.05
C ALA A 419 -6.63 4.74 -26.56
N ARG A 420 -6.64 3.54 -27.16
CA ARG A 420 -7.00 3.35 -28.58
C ARG A 420 -8.48 3.65 -28.83
N GLU A 421 -9.35 3.23 -27.93
CA GLU A 421 -10.79 3.49 -28.00
C GLU A 421 -11.11 4.98 -27.79
N GLU A 422 -10.46 5.62 -26.80
CA GLU A 422 -10.68 7.06 -26.51
C GLU A 422 -10.08 8.00 -27.56
N LEU A 423 -8.99 7.61 -28.19
CA LEU A 423 -8.19 8.45 -29.11
C LEU A 423 -7.75 7.63 -30.34
N PRO A 424 -8.69 7.12 -31.16
CA PRO A 424 -8.38 6.19 -32.26
C PRO A 424 -7.48 6.84 -33.34
N ASP A 425 -7.65 8.12 -33.62
CA ASP A 425 -6.97 8.84 -34.69
C ASP A 425 -5.61 9.39 -34.27
N LEU A 426 -5.18 9.22 -33.01
CA LEU A 426 -3.94 9.77 -32.50
C LEU A 426 -2.83 8.71 -32.39
N ASP A 427 -1.63 9.11 -32.74
CA ASP A 427 -0.42 8.30 -32.51
C ASP A 427 -0.19 8.04 -31.02
N VAL A 428 0.38 6.87 -30.70
CA VAL A 428 0.67 6.45 -29.33
C VAL A 428 1.46 7.50 -28.54
N THR A 429 2.38 8.21 -29.18
CA THR A 429 3.21 9.21 -28.51
C THR A 429 2.42 10.50 -28.20
N ILE A 430 1.48 10.90 -29.03
CA ILE A 430 0.59 12.04 -28.78
C ILE A 430 -0.41 11.74 -27.67
N ARG A 431 -0.90 10.49 -27.56
CA ARG A 431 -1.77 10.07 -26.45
C ARG A 431 -1.12 10.27 -25.10
N GLY A 432 0.22 10.12 -25.00
CA GLY A 432 1.01 10.45 -23.81
C GLY A 432 0.86 11.91 -23.41
N ALA A 433 1.05 12.85 -24.35
CA ALA A 433 0.89 14.27 -24.10
C ALA A 433 -0.54 14.67 -23.70
N VAL A 434 -1.56 14.02 -24.30
CA VAL A 434 -2.98 14.19 -23.90
C VAL A 434 -3.18 13.75 -22.46
N SER A 435 -2.65 12.57 -22.07
CA SER A 435 -2.75 12.08 -20.69
C SER A 435 -2.07 13.02 -19.69
N ILE A 436 -0.88 13.56 -20.01
CA ILE A 436 -0.17 14.54 -19.19
C ILE A 436 -1.00 15.82 -18.99
N ALA A 437 -1.73 16.27 -20.02
CA ALA A 437 -2.63 17.43 -19.89
C ALA A 437 -3.88 17.11 -19.03
N ARG A 438 -4.55 15.99 -19.32
CA ARG A 438 -5.77 15.55 -18.60
C ARG A 438 -5.50 15.27 -17.15
N ARG A 439 -4.31 14.77 -16.82
CA ARG A 439 -3.88 14.47 -15.43
C ARG A 439 -3.82 15.70 -14.54
N ILE A 440 -3.51 16.86 -15.09
CA ILE A 440 -3.56 18.13 -14.37
C ILE A 440 -4.99 18.68 -14.34
N GLN A 441 -5.75 18.45 -15.40
CA GLN A 441 -7.15 18.89 -15.48
C GLN A 441 -8.03 18.17 -14.43
N ASP A 442 -7.93 16.85 -14.34
CA ASP A 442 -8.51 16.02 -13.26
C ASP A 442 -7.64 14.80 -12.99
N PRO A 443 -6.79 14.84 -11.93
CA PRO A 443 -5.88 13.74 -11.59
C PRO A 443 -6.61 12.41 -11.36
N LEU A 444 -7.72 12.41 -10.63
CA LEU A 444 -8.48 11.21 -10.32
C LEU A 444 -9.04 10.56 -11.59
N ALA A 445 -9.72 11.34 -12.42
CA ALA A 445 -10.38 10.85 -13.64
C ALA A 445 -9.37 10.25 -14.64
N GLU A 446 -8.14 10.76 -14.69
CA GLU A 446 -7.12 10.25 -15.60
C GLU A 446 -6.32 9.10 -15.01
N LEU A 447 -5.91 9.18 -13.73
CA LEU A 447 -5.04 8.18 -13.12
C LEU A 447 -5.74 6.83 -12.90
N VAL A 448 -7.06 6.80 -12.72
CA VAL A 448 -7.83 5.54 -12.61
C VAL A 448 -7.82 4.69 -13.90
N LYS A 449 -7.43 5.28 -15.04
CA LYS A 449 -7.29 4.58 -16.32
C LYS A 449 -5.98 3.78 -16.42
N ILE A 450 -5.08 3.96 -15.47
CA ILE A 450 -3.73 3.40 -15.45
C ILE A 450 -3.68 2.36 -14.35
N ASP A 451 -3.02 1.21 -14.63
CA ASP A 451 -2.70 0.25 -13.56
C ASP A 451 -1.96 1.00 -12.43
N PRO A 452 -2.49 1.00 -11.20
CA PRO A 452 -1.88 1.74 -10.10
C PRO A 452 -0.40 1.39 -9.85
N ARG A 453 0.03 0.17 -10.20
CA ARG A 453 1.42 -0.27 -10.13
C ARG A 453 2.33 0.45 -11.13
N ALA A 454 1.80 1.00 -12.20
CA ALA A 454 2.54 1.80 -13.17
C ALA A 454 2.71 3.27 -12.73
N ILE A 455 2.00 3.69 -11.70
CA ILE A 455 2.14 5.01 -11.10
C ILE A 455 3.34 4.95 -10.14
N GLY A 456 4.33 5.81 -10.32
CA GLY A 456 5.52 5.85 -9.47
C GLY A 456 5.21 6.41 -8.07
N VAL A 457 4.99 5.53 -7.10
CA VAL A 457 4.61 5.91 -5.73
C VAL A 457 5.69 5.59 -4.68
N GLY A 458 6.80 4.93 -5.06
CA GLY A 458 7.88 4.65 -4.13
C GLY A 458 9.11 3.98 -4.73
N GLN A 459 10.25 4.11 -4.03
CA GLN A 459 11.58 3.68 -4.51
C GLN A 459 11.72 2.16 -4.65
N TYR A 460 11.05 1.37 -3.79
CA TYR A 460 11.14 -0.10 -3.75
C TYR A 460 9.86 -0.77 -4.26
N GLN A 461 9.06 -0.06 -5.05
CA GLN A 461 7.76 -0.54 -5.52
C GLN A 461 7.84 -1.87 -6.28
N HIS A 462 8.94 -2.13 -6.98
CA HIS A 462 9.14 -3.38 -7.74
C HIS A 462 9.78 -4.51 -6.93
N ASP A 463 10.20 -4.23 -5.68
CA ASP A 463 10.89 -5.20 -4.80
C ASP A 463 9.98 -5.81 -3.74
N VAL A 464 8.73 -5.38 -3.66
CA VAL A 464 7.72 -5.91 -2.73
C VAL A 464 6.81 -6.93 -3.42
N ASN A 465 6.02 -7.67 -2.62
CA ASN A 465 5.03 -8.60 -3.14
C ASN A 465 4.02 -7.89 -4.06
N GLN A 466 4.08 -8.15 -5.37
CA GLN A 466 3.30 -7.46 -6.39
C GLN A 466 1.79 -7.72 -6.26
N LYS A 467 1.38 -8.88 -5.73
CA LYS A 467 -0.04 -9.19 -5.51
C LYS A 467 -0.59 -8.37 -4.34
N ALA A 468 0.14 -8.29 -3.25
CA ALA A 468 -0.24 -7.48 -2.09
C ALA A 468 -0.24 -5.98 -2.44
N LEU A 469 0.77 -5.51 -3.20
CA LEU A 469 0.83 -4.14 -3.71
C LEU A 469 -0.39 -3.81 -4.57
N SER A 470 -0.71 -4.63 -5.56
CA SER A 470 -1.88 -4.40 -6.43
C SER A 470 -3.16 -4.28 -5.60
N ALA A 471 -3.39 -5.23 -4.70
CA ALA A 471 -4.59 -5.21 -3.86
C ALA A 471 -4.69 -3.93 -3.01
N ALA A 472 -3.59 -3.50 -2.40
CA ALA A 472 -3.56 -2.28 -1.59
C ALA A 472 -3.81 -1.01 -2.43
N LEU A 473 -3.18 -0.90 -3.61
CA LEU A 473 -3.36 0.26 -4.49
C LEU A 473 -4.77 0.32 -5.09
N ASP A 474 -5.35 -0.82 -5.50
CA ASP A 474 -6.74 -0.90 -5.99
C ASP A 474 -7.75 -0.50 -4.91
N GLN A 475 -7.48 -0.86 -3.65
CA GLN A 475 -8.28 -0.42 -2.51
C GLN A 475 -8.21 1.10 -2.31
N VAL A 476 -7.03 1.71 -2.47
CA VAL A 476 -6.88 3.17 -2.38
C VAL A 476 -7.68 3.86 -3.47
N VAL A 477 -7.59 3.39 -4.72
CA VAL A 477 -8.37 3.93 -5.83
C VAL A 477 -9.87 3.88 -5.51
N THR A 478 -10.36 2.72 -5.09
CA THR A 478 -11.77 2.52 -4.73
C THR A 478 -12.18 3.46 -3.58
N SER A 479 -11.39 3.54 -2.51
CA SER A 479 -11.68 4.43 -1.37
C SER A 479 -11.74 5.91 -1.81
N VAL A 480 -10.76 6.37 -2.58
CA VAL A 480 -10.71 7.78 -3.03
C VAL A 480 -11.86 8.11 -3.99
N VAL A 481 -12.17 7.23 -4.95
CA VAL A 481 -13.29 7.45 -5.89
C VAL A 481 -14.62 7.58 -5.14
N ASN A 482 -14.88 6.72 -4.16
CA ASN A 482 -16.10 6.79 -3.34
C ASN A 482 -16.08 8.00 -2.38
N TYR A 483 -14.92 8.37 -1.84
CA TYR A 483 -14.80 9.56 -1.00
C TYR A 483 -15.07 10.86 -1.76
N VAL A 484 -14.53 11.01 -2.97
CA VAL A 484 -14.74 12.20 -3.82
C VAL A 484 -16.15 12.23 -4.39
N GLY A 485 -16.69 11.07 -4.75
CA GLY A 485 -17.93 10.94 -5.53
C GLY A 485 -17.70 11.24 -7.01
N VAL A 486 -18.60 10.79 -7.86
CA VAL A 486 -18.42 10.81 -9.31
C VAL A 486 -19.64 11.41 -9.99
N ASP A 487 -19.43 12.30 -10.95
CA ASP A 487 -20.51 12.83 -11.80
C ASP A 487 -20.95 11.75 -12.81
N LEU A 488 -22.22 11.34 -12.70
CA LEU A 488 -22.81 10.25 -13.48
C LEU A 488 -22.83 10.55 -14.99
N ASN A 489 -22.99 11.82 -15.35
CA ASN A 489 -23.14 12.25 -16.74
C ASN A 489 -21.82 12.47 -17.46
N THR A 490 -20.69 12.60 -16.75
CA THR A 490 -19.37 12.84 -17.35
C THR A 490 -18.36 11.72 -17.14
N ALA A 491 -18.60 10.83 -16.17
CA ALA A 491 -17.66 9.79 -15.80
C ALA A 491 -17.41 8.77 -16.92
N SER A 492 -16.16 8.32 -16.99
CA SER A 492 -15.75 7.19 -17.84
C SER A 492 -16.12 5.84 -17.21
N PRO A 493 -16.24 4.75 -18.00
CA PRO A 493 -16.42 3.41 -17.45
C PRO A 493 -15.29 3.02 -16.48
N ALA A 494 -14.06 3.43 -16.77
CA ALA A 494 -12.89 3.19 -15.92
C ALA A 494 -13.01 3.84 -14.53
N LEU A 495 -13.66 5.00 -14.44
CA LEU A 495 -13.93 5.66 -13.15
C LEU A 495 -15.12 5.02 -12.42
N LEU A 496 -16.20 4.75 -13.14
CA LEU A 496 -17.45 4.19 -12.58
C LEU A 496 -17.26 2.79 -11.97
N GLN A 497 -16.39 1.94 -12.53
CA GLN A 497 -16.15 0.58 -12.01
C GLN A 497 -15.61 0.56 -10.58
N HIS A 498 -15.03 1.66 -10.08
CA HIS A 498 -14.53 1.78 -8.70
C HIS A 498 -15.60 2.29 -7.71
N ILE A 499 -16.80 2.63 -8.19
CA ILE A 499 -17.93 2.97 -7.33
C ILE A 499 -18.45 1.71 -6.63
N ALA A 500 -18.74 1.83 -5.35
CA ALA A 500 -19.28 0.77 -4.50
C ALA A 500 -20.46 0.06 -5.18
N GLY A 501 -20.42 -1.25 -5.28
CA GLY A 501 -21.45 -2.08 -5.89
C GLY A 501 -21.45 -2.14 -7.43
N LEU A 502 -20.65 -1.32 -8.13
CA LEU A 502 -20.51 -1.40 -9.58
C LEU A 502 -19.39 -2.35 -9.99
N THR A 503 -19.54 -2.93 -11.17
CA THR A 503 -18.54 -3.75 -11.87
C THR A 503 -18.18 -3.11 -13.19
N ALA A 504 -17.11 -3.55 -13.85
CA ALA A 504 -16.75 -3.06 -15.19
C ALA A 504 -17.91 -3.20 -16.19
N ALA A 505 -18.67 -4.29 -16.10
CA ALA A 505 -19.85 -4.53 -16.98
C ALA A 505 -20.99 -3.54 -16.70
N THR A 506 -21.33 -3.31 -15.44
CA THR A 506 -22.39 -2.34 -15.07
C THR A 506 -21.95 -0.91 -15.35
N ALA A 507 -20.68 -0.56 -15.14
CA ALA A 507 -20.12 0.72 -15.52
C ALA A 507 -20.21 0.98 -17.03
N GLY A 508 -19.89 -0.03 -17.86
CA GLY A 508 -20.08 0.04 -19.30
C GLY A 508 -21.55 0.24 -19.70
N ASN A 509 -22.49 -0.49 -19.06
CA ASN A 509 -23.91 -0.34 -19.31
C ASN A 509 -24.45 1.06 -18.95
N ILE A 510 -23.97 1.67 -17.87
CA ILE A 510 -24.33 3.05 -17.49
C ILE A 510 -23.95 4.02 -18.62
N VAL A 511 -22.72 3.90 -19.14
CA VAL A 511 -22.25 4.79 -20.20
C VAL A 511 -22.99 4.55 -21.51
N ALA A 512 -23.26 3.28 -21.88
CA ALA A 512 -24.06 2.93 -23.06
C ALA A 512 -25.47 3.52 -22.95
N TYR A 513 -26.13 3.30 -21.81
CA TYR A 513 -27.49 3.86 -21.56
C TYR A 513 -27.52 5.38 -21.69
N ARG A 514 -26.54 6.08 -21.12
CA ARG A 514 -26.39 7.54 -21.23
C ARG A 514 -26.22 8.01 -22.68
N ASN A 515 -25.44 7.29 -23.47
CA ASN A 515 -25.19 7.63 -24.87
C ASN A 515 -26.42 7.43 -25.74
N GLU A 516 -27.27 6.44 -25.43
CA GLU A 516 -28.49 6.12 -26.17
C GLU A 516 -29.70 6.97 -25.76
N ASN A 517 -29.84 7.23 -24.44
CA ASN A 517 -31.06 7.84 -23.88
C ASN A 517 -30.84 9.30 -23.42
N GLY A 518 -29.60 9.81 -23.53
CA GLY A 518 -29.26 11.14 -23.05
C GLY A 518 -28.82 11.14 -21.57
N PRO A 519 -28.50 12.32 -21.01
CA PRO A 519 -27.99 12.44 -19.66
C PRO A 519 -29.04 12.04 -18.63
N PHE A 520 -28.61 11.38 -17.56
CA PHE A 520 -29.43 11.05 -16.40
C PHE A 520 -29.98 12.32 -15.76
N GLN A 521 -31.29 12.35 -15.47
CA GLN A 521 -31.97 13.48 -14.85
C GLN A 521 -32.08 13.33 -13.32
N ASN A 522 -32.08 12.08 -12.84
CA ASN A 522 -32.10 11.73 -11.42
C ASN A 522 -31.46 10.38 -11.19
N ARG A 523 -31.07 10.08 -9.93
CA ARG A 523 -30.44 8.81 -9.56
C ARG A 523 -31.35 7.60 -9.77
N GLN A 524 -32.67 7.75 -9.70
CA GLN A 524 -33.62 6.66 -9.92
C GLN A 524 -33.56 6.10 -11.35
N ASP A 525 -33.16 6.93 -12.32
CA ASP A 525 -32.97 6.51 -13.71
C ASP A 525 -31.94 5.37 -13.85
N LEU A 526 -31.03 5.21 -12.88
CA LEU A 526 -30.09 4.10 -12.82
C LEU A 526 -30.79 2.73 -12.80
N LEU A 527 -31.99 2.62 -12.24
CA LEU A 527 -32.77 1.38 -12.22
C LEU A 527 -33.21 0.91 -13.61
N ASN A 528 -33.16 1.79 -14.62
CA ASN A 528 -33.43 1.46 -16.01
C ASN A 528 -32.20 0.90 -16.74
N VAL A 529 -31.01 0.96 -16.12
CA VAL A 529 -29.77 0.47 -16.71
C VAL A 529 -29.74 -1.06 -16.65
N PRO A 530 -29.43 -1.77 -17.74
CA PRO A 530 -29.35 -3.24 -17.76
C PRO A 530 -28.37 -3.76 -16.71
N ARG A 531 -28.77 -4.79 -15.96
CA ARG A 531 -28.02 -5.46 -14.89
C ARG A 531 -27.75 -4.60 -13.65
N LEU A 532 -28.41 -3.44 -13.50
CA LEU A 532 -28.31 -2.62 -12.30
C LEU A 532 -29.61 -2.78 -11.51
N GLY A 533 -29.63 -3.75 -10.59
CA GLY A 533 -30.79 -4.03 -9.74
C GLY A 533 -30.83 -3.16 -8.47
N PRO A 534 -31.91 -3.28 -7.66
CA PRO A 534 -32.09 -2.48 -6.43
C PRO A 534 -30.93 -2.58 -5.44
N ALA A 535 -30.35 -3.78 -5.25
CA ALA A 535 -29.21 -3.97 -4.35
C ALA A 535 -27.96 -3.18 -4.81
N THR A 536 -27.66 -3.23 -6.12
CA THR A 536 -26.56 -2.44 -6.71
C THR A 536 -26.86 -0.94 -6.61
N PHE A 537 -28.09 -0.53 -6.89
CA PHE A 537 -28.52 0.86 -6.74
C PHE A 537 -28.28 1.37 -5.31
N THR A 538 -28.71 0.62 -4.30
CA THR A 538 -28.47 0.99 -2.91
C THR A 538 -26.98 1.16 -2.60
N GLN A 539 -26.09 0.32 -3.15
CA GLN A 539 -24.66 0.45 -2.91
C GLN A 539 -24.01 1.66 -3.61
N CYS A 540 -24.46 2.01 -4.82
CA CYS A 540 -23.78 3.00 -5.65
C CYS A 540 -24.39 4.41 -5.61
N ALA A 541 -25.70 4.54 -5.41
CA ALA A 541 -26.42 5.79 -5.64
C ALA A 541 -25.87 6.99 -4.87
N GLY A 542 -25.47 6.81 -3.61
CA GLY A 542 -24.93 7.90 -2.78
C GLY A 542 -23.58 8.44 -3.24
N PHE A 543 -22.82 7.67 -4.04
CA PHE A 543 -21.50 8.05 -4.56
C PHE A 543 -21.56 8.65 -5.96
N LEU A 544 -22.72 8.58 -6.63
CA LEU A 544 -22.95 9.12 -7.96
C LEU A 544 -23.69 10.46 -7.85
N ARG A 545 -23.20 11.50 -8.51
CA ARG A 545 -23.76 12.85 -8.48
C ARG A 545 -24.33 13.25 -9.84
N ILE A 546 -25.40 14.06 -9.82
CA ILE A 546 -25.99 14.68 -11.01
C ILE A 546 -26.12 16.17 -10.73
N LYS A 547 -25.38 17.01 -11.49
CA LYS A 547 -25.29 18.46 -11.21
C LYS A 547 -26.56 19.22 -11.64
N ASP A 548 -27.05 18.92 -12.83
CA ASP A 548 -28.15 19.67 -13.46
C ASP A 548 -29.43 18.82 -13.58
N GLY A 549 -29.66 17.95 -12.57
CA GLY A 549 -30.79 17.04 -12.54
C GLY A 549 -32.09 17.63 -12.02
N THR A 550 -33.15 16.83 -12.07
CA THR A 550 -34.45 17.18 -11.54
C THR A 550 -34.52 17.17 -10.02
N GLU A 551 -33.73 16.32 -9.37
CA GLU A 551 -33.62 16.15 -7.92
C GLU A 551 -32.39 16.91 -7.37
N PRO A 552 -32.58 18.00 -6.57
CA PRO A 552 -31.45 18.79 -6.09
C PRO A 552 -30.50 18.01 -5.14
N LEU A 553 -31.01 17.04 -4.40
CA LEU A 553 -30.19 16.23 -3.50
C LEU A 553 -29.28 15.25 -4.25
N ASP A 554 -29.51 14.99 -5.55
CA ASP A 554 -28.65 14.17 -6.39
C ASP A 554 -27.29 14.83 -6.64
N ASN A 555 -27.16 16.14 -6.46
CA ASN A 555 -25.87 16.84 -6.50
C ASN A 555 -25.12 16.82 -5.14
N THR A 556 -25.58 16.00 -4.20
CA THR A 556 -24.96 15.87 -2.87
C THR A 556 -24.50 14.43 -2.64
N SER A 557 -23.80 14.17 -1.54
CA SER A 557 -23.49 12.80 -1.10
C SER A 557 -24.57 12.21 -0.17
N VAL A 558 -25.69 12.87 0.00
CA VAL A 558 -26.84 12.31 0.75
C VAL A 558 -27.38 11.10 0.00
N HIS A 559 -27.54 9.99 0.71
CA HIS A 559 -28.09 8.77 0.13
C HIS A 559 -29.60 8.91 -0.14
N PRO A 560 -30.16 8.35 -1.23
CA PRO A 560 -31.60 8.43 -1.52
C PRO A 560 -32.50 7.96 -0.37
N GLU A 561 -32.07 6.96 0.43
CA GLU A 561 -32.79 6.52 1.64
C GLU A 561 -32.98 7.65 2.68
N SER A 562 -32.13 8.67 2.64
CA SER A 562 -32.11 9.78 3.61
C SER A 562 -32.70 11.09 3.05
N TYR A 563 -33.28 11.09 1.82
CA TYR A 563 -33.83 12.32 1.22
C TYR A 563 -34.94 12.91 2.07
N GLY A 564 -35.91 12.10 2.51
CA GLY A 564 -36.98 12.57 3.37
C GLY A 564 -36.50 13.17 4.71
N LEU A 565 -35.33 12.72 5.22
CA LEU A 565 -34.70 13.31 6.40
C LEU A 565 -34.01 14.65 6.06
N ALA A 566 -33.32 14.73 4.92
CA ALA A 566 -32.71 15.96 4.42
C ALA A 566 -33.73 17.06 4.15
N GLU A 567 -34.88 16.73 3.57
CA GLU A 567 -36.00 17.64 3.36
C GLU A 567 -36.57 18.18 4.67
N LYS A 568 -36.76 17.33 5.68
CA LYS A 568 -37.17 17.75 7.02
C LYS A 568 -36.20 18.71 7.66
N ILE A 569 -34.90 18.46 7.48
CA ILE A 569 -33.83 19.34 7.97
C ILE A 569 -33.88 20.68 7.22
N ALA A 570 -33.95 20.67 5.90
CA ALA A 570 -34.10 21.90 5.10
C ALA A 570 -35.33 22.71 5.51
N GLY A 571 -36.49 22.04 5.71
CA GLY A 571 -37.74 22.64 6.20
C GLY A 571 -37.59 23.26 7.60
N HIS A 572 -36.80 22.65 8.51
CA HIS A 572 -36.49 23.24 9.82
C HIS A 572 -35.79 24.61 9.68
N TYR A 573 -34.95 24.78 8.65
CA TYR A 573 -34.30 26.06 8.33
C TYR A 573 -35.12 26.99 7.41
N GLY A 574 -36.33 26.58 7.05
CA GLY A 574 -37.29 27.38 6.27
C GLY A 574 -37.12 27.30 4.75
N LEU A 575 -36.52 26.22 4.24
CA LEU A 575 -36.42 25.94 2.81
C LEU A 575 -37.33 24.76 2.40
N SER A 576 -38.04 24.93 1.29
CA SER A 576 -38.75 23.84 0.62
C SER A 576 -37.79 23.03 -0.26
N HIS A 577 -38.25 21.85 -0.71
CA HIS A 577 -37.49 20.99 -1.61
C HIS A 577 -37.06 21.70 -2.91
N ASP A 578 -38.00 22.42 -3.57
CA ASP A 578 -37.70 23.13 -4.82
C ASP A 578 -36.69 24.28 -4.63
N GLU A 579 -36.67 24.88 -3.45
CA GLU A 579 -35.75 25.96 -3.11
C GLU A 579 -34.29 25.48 -2.90
N LEU A 580 -34.06 24.19 -2.76
CA LEU A 580 -32.72 23.59 -2.73
C LEU A 580 -32.00 23.67 -4.09
N LYS A 581 -32.67 24.07 -5.18
CA LYS A 581 -32.05 24.35 -6.48
C LYS A 581 -31.52 25.78 -6.59
N ASP A 582 -31.97 26.68 -5.72
CA ASP A 582 -31.65 28.10 -5.79
C ASP A 582 -30.34 28.42 -5.08
N PRO A 583 -29.28 28.84 -5.80
CA PRO A 583 -27.97 29.14 -5.21
C PRO A 583 -28.00 30.25 -4.16
N GLU A 584 -28.89 31.24 -4.29
CA GLU A 584 -29.02 32.36 -3.33
C GLU A 584 -29.64 31.87 -2.01
N LYS A 585 -30.67 31.01 -2.11
CA LYS A 585 -31.30 30.40 -0.94
C LYS A 585 -30.39 29.41 -0.24
N LEU A 586 -29.59 28.61 -0.99
CA LEU A 586 -28.58 27.75 -0.45
C LEU A 586 -27.45 28.54 0.28
N ALA A 587 -27.10 29.73 -0.24
CA ALA A 587 -26.14 30.60 0.45
C ALA A 587 -26.70 31.08 1.82
N ILE A 588 -27.95 31.42 1.89
CA ILE A 588 -28.65 31.80 3.13
C ILE A 588 -28.72 30.59 4.10
N LEU A 589 -29.05 29.41 3.58
CA LEU A 589 -29.08 28.16 4.35
C LEU A 589 -27.75 27.86 4.96
N ARG A 590 -26.65 27.97 4.19
CA ARG A 590 -25.30 27.73 4.64
C ARG A 590 -24.94 28.56 5.87
N ASP A 591 -25.33 29.82 5.90
CA ASP A 591 -25.05 30.73 7.00
C ASP A 591 -25.92 30.45 8.25
N LYS A 592 -27.09 29.86 8.08
CA LYS A 592 -28.01 29.46 9.15
C LYS A 592 -27.65 28.12 9.79
N ILE A 593 -27.09 27.17 9.03
CA ILE A 593 -26.76 25.84 9.54
C ILE A 593 -25.66 25.91 10.58
N GLN A 594 -25.98 25.43 11.79
CA GLN A 594 -25.03 25.28 12.89
C GLN A 594 -24.76 23.78 13.15
N MET A 595 -23.52 23.36 13.06
CA MET A 595 -23.13 21.94 13.25
C MET A 595 -23.41 21.43 14.67
N ASN A 596 -23.41 22.31 15.67
CA ASN A 596 -23.78 21.99 17.07
C ASN A 596 -25.28 21.72 17.26
N ALA A 597 -26.13 21.98 16.26
CA ALA A 597 -27.54 21.64 16.29
C ALA A 597 -27.82 20.15 16.04
N ALA A 598 -26.84 19.39 15.53
CA ALA A 598 -27.02 17.99 15.17
C ALA A 598 -27.60 17.09 16.29
N PRO A 599 -27.16 17.14 17.56
CA PRO A 599 -27.75 16.31 18.61
C PRO A 599 -29.23 16.62 18.87
N LYS A 600 -29.63 17.90 18.80
CA LYS A 600 -31.03 18.33 19.01
C LYS A 600 -31.91 17.89 17.83
N LEU A 601 -31.43 18.05 16.61
CA LEU A 601 -32.13 17.60 15.41
C LEU A 601 -32.26 16.07 15.37
N ALA A 602 -31.23 15.35 15.76
CA ALA A 602 -31.27 13.88 15.86
C ALA A 602 -32.38 13.40 16.82
N ALA A 603 -32.44 14.00 17.99
CA ALA A 603 -33.49 13.69 18.98
C ALA A 603 -34.91 14.05 18.49
N SER A 604 -35.08 15.20 17.81
CA SER A 604 -36.39 15.67 17.31
C SER A 604 -36.87 14.89 16.09
N LEU A 605 -35.99 14.42 15.24
CA LEU A 605 -36.30 13.72 13.99
C LEU A 605 -36.24 12.19 14.11
N GLY A 606 -35.80 11.67 15.26
CA GLY A 606 -35.65 10.22 15.52
C GLY A 606 -34.60 9.57 14.63
N ALA A 607 -33.53 10.29 14.29
CA ALA A 607 -32.46 9.82 13.43
C ALA A 607 -31.11 9.81 14.17
N GLY A 608 -30.11 9.09 13.62
CA GLY A 608 -28.76 9.04 14.19
C GLY A 608 -28.03 10.38 14.04
N GLU A 609 -27.30 10.79 15.08
CA GLU A 609 -26.51 12.01 15.07
C GLU A 609 -25.46 12.04 13.94
N PRO A 610 -24.74 10.93 13.61
CA PRO A 610 -23.80 10.90 12.50
C PRO A 610 -24.45 11.21 11.14
N THR A 611 -25.62 10.63 10.86
CA THR A 611 -26.37 10.89 9.62
C THR A 611 -26.85 12.35 9.55
N ILE A 612 -27.33 12.92 10.64
CA ILE A 612 -27.70 14.34 10.71
C ILE A 612 -26.50 15.24 10.41
N LYS A 613 -25.33 14.95 11.00
CA LYS A 613 -24.11 15.73 10.72
C LYS A 613 -23.72 15.69 9.25
N ASP A 614 -23.72 14.50 8.65
CA ASP A 614 -23.39 14.34 7.23
C ASP A 614 -24.36 15.14 6.33
N ILE A 615 -25.68 15.09 6.61
CA ILE A 615 -26.68 15.87 5.87
C ILE A 615 -26.46 17.37 6.05
N LEU A 616 -26.20 17.85 7.27
CA LEU A 616 -25.93 19.27 7.52
C LEU A 616 -24.69 19.76 6.76
N GLU A 617 -23.62 18.95 6.71
CA GLU A 617 -22.40 19.26 5.96
C GLU A 617 -22.68 19.39 4.47
N GLU A 618 -23.43 18.45 3.89
CA GLU A 618 -23.80 18.45 2.49
C GLU A 618 -24.72 19.63 2.12
N LEU A 619 -25.70 19.93 2.95
CA LEU A 619 -26.60 21.09 2.74
C LEU A 619 -25.87 22.45 2.87
N ARG A 620 -24.79 22.51 3.66
CA ARG A 620 -23.93 23.71 3.75
C ARG A 620 -23.12 23.95 2.47
N LYS A 621 -22.73 22.91 1.75
CA LYS A 621 -21.84 23.02 0.58
C LYS A 621 -22.23 21.97 -0.48
N PRO A 622 -23.47 22.06 -1.05
CA PRO A 622 -23.92 21.09 -2.02
C PRO A 622 -23.03 21.10 -3.27
N GLY A 623 -22.77 19.92 -3.82
CA GLY A 623 -21.92 19.77 -5.02
C GLY A 623 -20.46 20.11 -4.87
N ARG A 624 -19.97 20.33 -3.65
CA ARG A 624 -18.55 20.63 -3.40
C ARG A 624 -17.66 19.43 -3.73
N ASP A 625 -16.59 19.70 -4.46
CA ASP A 625 -15.49 18.76 -4.59
C ASP A 625 -14.62 18.82 -3.33
N VAL A 626 -14.54 17.70 -2.60
CA VAL A 626 -13.75 17.60 -1.36
C VAL A 626 -12.27 17.88 -1.59
N ARG A 627 -11.77 17.67 -2.82
CA ARG A 627 -10.38 17.96 -3.19
C ARG A 627 -10.06 19.45 -3.17
N SER A 628 -11.06 20.33 -3.20
CA SER A 628 -10.85 21.79 -3.14
C SER A 628 -10.25 22.28 -1.81
N ASP A 629 -10.27 21.45 -0.76
CA ASP A 629 -9.67 21.77 0.53
C ASP A 629 -8.15 21.55 0.54
N PHE A 630 -7.62 20.78 -0.42
CA PHE A 630 -6.20 20.56 -0.54
C PHE A 630 -5.48 21.68 -1.31
N PRO A 631 -4.20 21.91 -1.07
CA PRO A 631 -3.44 22.95 -1.78
C PRO A 631 -3.29 22.59 -3.27
N LYS A 632 -3.59 23.54 -4.14
CA LYS A 632 -3.38 23.36 -5.59
C LYS A 632 -1.89 23.24 -5.92
N PRO A 633 -1.50 22.41 -6.90
CA PRO A 633 -0.10 22.29 -7.32
C PRO A 633 0.50 23.66 -7.67
N LEU A 634 1.80 23.83 -7.36
CA LEU A 634 2.50 25.09 -7.60
C LEU A 634 2.64 25.34 -9.11
N THR A 635 2.13 26.47 -9.58
CA THR A 635 2.35 26.95 -10.95
C THR A 635 3.51 27.91 -11.00
N ARG A 636 4.34 27.81 -12.04
CA ARG A 636 5.58 28.56 -12.20
C ARG A 636 5.56 29.43 -13.46
N ARG A 637 6.47 30.39 -13.53
CA ARG A 637 6.78 31.20 -14.72
C ARG A 637 8.27 31.21 -15.05
N HIS A 638 9.12 31.00 -14.03
CA HIS A 638 10.58 31.06 -14.15
C HIS A 638 11.20 29.79 -13.54
N VAL A 639 12.34 29.37 -14.09
CA VAL A 639 13.15 28.23 -13.61
C VAL A 639 14.21 28.75 -12.64
N LEU A 640 14.44 27.98 -11.55
CA LEU A 640 15.56 28.21 -10.63
C LEU A 640 16.82 27.52 -11.17
N SER A 641 17.98 28.11 -10.97
CA SER A 641 19.28 27.50 -11.28
C SER A 641 20.01 27.11 -9.98
N LEU A 642 20.95 26.15 -10.07
CA LEU A 642 21.81 25.80 -8.94
C LEU A 642 22.62 26.98 -8.41
N SER A 643 22.98 27.93 -9.30
CA SER A 643 23.69 29.16 -8.95
C SER A 643 22.88 30.14 -8.12
N ASP A 644 21.55 30.02 -8.17
CA ASP A 644 20.64 30.91 -7.42
C ASP A 644 20.43 30.42 -5.98
N LEU A 645 20.95 29.23 -5.67
CA LEU A 645 20.77 28.62 -4.34
C LEU A 645 21.80 29.17 -3.34
N GLN A 646 21.30 29.69 -2.23
CA GLN A 646 22.11 30.05 -1.08
C GLN A 646 21.75 29.18 0.12
N ILE A 647 22.76 28.60 0.78
CA ILE A 647 22.56 27.87 2.05
C ILE A 647 21.94 28.83 3.04
N GLY A 648 20.86 28.42 3.72
CA GLY A 648 20.07 29.24 4.63
C GLY A 648 18.87 29.94 3.98
N SER A 649 18.75 29.95 2.64
CA SER A 649 17.55 30.48 1.99
C SER A 649 16.37 29.50 2.11
N VAL A 650 15.16 30.06 2.18
CA VAL A 650 13.92 29.28 2.22
C VAL A 650 13.37 29.13 0.81
N VAL A 651 13.10 27.91 0.42
CA VAL A 651 12.47 27.54 -0.87
C VAL A 651 11.09 26.98 -0.62
N ARG A 652 10.18 27.22 -1.55
CA ARG A 652 8.84 26.64 -1.57
C ARG A 652 8.76 25.60 -2.66
N GLY A 653 8.36 24.38 -2.29
CA GLY A 653 8.32 23.25 -3.22
C GLY A 653 7.14 22.32 -2.97
N THR A 654 6.95 21.39 -3.89
CA THR A 654 5.95 20.34 -3.80
C THR A 654 6.63 19.04 -3.42
N VAL A 655 6.11 18.34 -2.41
CA VAL A 655 6.56 17.00 -2.04
C VAL A 655 6.24 16.04 -3.17
N GLN A 656 7.25 15.48 -3.82
CA GLN A 656 7.07 14.50 -4.90
C GLN A 656 6.80 13.11 -4.36
N ASN A 657 7.53 12.72 -3.31
CA ASN A 657 7.45 11.39 -2.74
C ASN A 657 7.89 11.40 -1.28
N VAL A 658 7.27 10.56 -0.47
CA VAL A 658 7.62 10.33 0.94
C VAL A 658 8.13 8.91 1.09
N VAL A 659 9.25 8.77 1.78
CA VAL A 659 9.93 7.49 2.04
C VAL A 659 10.31 7.40 3.51
N ASP A 660 10.64 6.21 4.00
CA ASP A 660 10.98 5.96 5.44
C ASP A 660 12.06 6.90 6.00
N PHE A 661 13.03 7.30 5.17
CA PHE A 661 14.15 8.14 5.58
C PHE A 661 13.94 9.64 5.32
N GLY A 662 12.79 10.05 4.74
CA GLY A 662 12.49 11.47 4.50
C GLY A 662 11.51 11.75 3.37
N ALA A 663 11.55 12.97 2.84
CA ALA A 663 10.69 13.41 1.75
C ALA A 663 11.51 14.10 0.65
N PHE A 664 11.18 13.80 -0.61
CA PHE A 664 11.74 14.48 -1.78
C PHE A 664 10.84 15.64 -2.16
N VAL A 665 11.44 16.83 -2.29
CA VAL A 665 10.72 18.09 -2.58
C VAL A 665 11.23 18.69 -3.88
N ASP A 666 10.31 18.87 -4.83
CA ASP A 666 10.54 19.60 -6.06
C ASP A 666 10.29 21.10 -5.84
N PHE A 667 11.32 21.89 -5.96
CA PHE A 667 11.24 23.35 -5.86
C PHE A 667 11.77 24.06 -7.12
N GLY A 668 11.87 23.33 -8.25
CA GLY A 668 12.20 23.89 -9.58
C GLY A 668 13.61 23.66 -10.05
N LEU A 669 14.30 22.66 -9.52
CA LEU A 669 15.60 22.22 -9.99
C LEU A 669 15.52 20.85 -10.67
N LYS A 670 16.56 20.51 -11.45
CA LYS A 670 16.67 19.21 -12.12
C LYS A 670 16.59 18.03 -11.15
N THR A 671 17.11 18.19 -9.94
CA THR A 671 17.11 17.17 -8.90
C THR A 671 16.30 17.66 -7.71
N PRO A 672 15.33 16.88 -7.20
CA PRO A 672 14.58 17.26 -6.01
C PRO A 672 15.48 17.33 -4.79
N GLY A 673 15.18 18.23 -3.87
CA GLY A 673 15.84 18.31 -2.57
C GLY A 673 15.33 17.23 -1.63
N LEU A 674 16.20 16.70 -0.76
CA LEU A 674 15.85 15.74 0.27
C LEU A 674 15.68 16.44 1.61
N VAL A 675 14.50 16.37 2.19
CA VAL A 675 14.27 16.62 3.61
C VAL A 675 14.44 15.31 4.35
N HIS A 676 15.62 15.08 4.93
CA HIS A 676 15.87 13.87 5.70
C HIS A 676 14.91 13.78 6.90
N ARG A 677 14.56 12.56 7.34
CA ARG A 677 13.66 12.33 8.48
C ARG A 677 13.99 13.19 9.70
N SER A 678 15.26 13.34 10.04
CA SER A 678 15.71 14.18 11.14
C SER A 678 15.46 15.68 10.93
N GLN A 679 15.11 16.13 9.73
CA GLN A 679 14.90 17.53 9.35
C GLN A 679 13.43 17.88 9.04
N LEU A 680 12.50 16.92 9.12
CA LEU A 680 11.09 17.12 8.81
C LEU A 680 10.34 17.90 9.91
N SER A 681 10.58 17.58 11.19
CA SER A 681 9.85 18.16 12.31
C SER A 681 10.73 18.35 13.54
N ARG A 682 10.35 19.32 14.41
CA ARG A 682 10.92 19.49 15.75
C ARG A 682 10.26 18.54 16.76
N HIS A 683 9.05 18.08 16.47
CA HIS A 683 8.31 17.15 17.33
C HIS A 683 8.59 15.71 16.91
N PRO A 684 8.60 14.77 17.85
CA PRO A 684 8.75 13.34 17.51
C PRO A 684 7.55 12.86 16.68
N PHE A 685 7.82 12.01 15.72
CA PHE A 685 6.83 11.36 14.85
C PHE A 685 7.28 9.92 14.54
N ARG A 686 6.36 9.05 14.19
CA ARG A 686 6.65 7.64 13.92
C ARG A 686 7.17 7.44 12.49
N HIS A 687 6.48 8.04 11.52
CA HIS A 687 6.80 7.92 10.11
C HIS A 687 6.78 9.30 9.42
N PRO A 688 7.59 9.54 8.36
CA PRO A 688 7.56 10.80 7.61
C PRO A 688 6.19 11.22 7.09
N THR A 689 5.29 10.26 6.79
CA THR A 689 3.89 10.53 6.41
C THR A 689 3.05 11.14 7.54
N ASP A 690 3.48 11.07 8.81
CA ASP A 690 2.81 11.79 9.90
C ASP A 690 3.02 13.31 9.81
N VAL A 691 3.99 13.76 8.98
CA VAL A 691 4.41 15.16 8.88
C VAL A 691 4.10 15.77 7.52
N VAL A 692 4.36 15.03 6.44
CA VAL A 692 4.18 15.49 5.05
C VAL A 692 3.71 14.35 4.15
N HIS A 693 2.97 14.70 3.08
CA HIS A 693 2.43 13.76 2.11
C HIS A 693 2.84 14.16 0.68
N ALA A 694 2.79 13.21 -0.24
CA ALA A 694 3.01 13.50 -1.66
C ALA A 694 1.96 14.52 -2.16
N GLY A 695 2.43 15.56 -2.85
CA GLY A 695 1.60 16.67 -3.31
C GLY A 695 1.52 17.86 -2.34
N ASP A 696 1.95 17.73 -1.09
CA ASP A 696 1.99 18.85 -0.14
C ASP A 696 2.92 19.96 -0.64
N ILE A 697 2.49 21.20 -0.41
CA ILE A 697 3.34 22.37 -0.62
C ILE A 697 4.03 22.69 0.70
N VAL A 698 5.35 22.64 0.68
CA VAL A 698 6.18 22.87 1.86
C VAL A 698 7.17 24.01 1.64
N GLU A 699 7.51 24.67 2.72
CA GLU A 699 8.62 25.59 2.78
C GLU A 699 9.78 24.94 3.53
N ALA A 700 10.97 24.99 2.97
CA ALA A 700 12.15 24.36 3.53
C ALA A 700 13.39 25.23 3.37
N GLU A 701 14.24 25.25 4.37
CA GLU A 701 15.55 25.92 4.33
C GLU A 701 16.57 25.01 3.64
N ILE A 702 17.37 25.55 2.75
CA ILE A 702 18.50 24.86 2.15
C ILE A 702 19.61 24.74 3.18
N ILE A 703 19.94 23.50 3.57
CA ILE A 703 20.99 23.23 4.57
C ILE A 703 22.30 22.72 3.96
N SER A 704 22.25 22.15 2.75
CA SER A 704 23.45 21.70 2.04
C SER A 704 23.20 21.66 0.52
N VAL A 705 24.24 21.93 -0.25
CA VAL A 705 24.25 21.79 -1.72
C VAL A 705 25.54 21.08 -2.10
N ASP A 706 25.42 19.87 -2.61
CA ASP A 706 26.51 19.08 -3.21
C ASP A 706 26.36 19.13 -4.73
N ALA A 707 26.97 20.12 -5.34
CA ALA A 707 26.88 20.36 -6.79
C ALA A 707 27.50 19.21 -7.61
N ALA A 708 28.53 18.52 -7.07
CA ALA A 708 29.21 17.42 -7.76
C ALA A 708 28.33 16.17 -7.88
N ARG A 709 27.51 15.91 -6.85
CA ARG A 709 26.58 14.78 -6.81
C ARG A 709 25.13 15.17 -7.11
N GLY A 710 24.85 16.45 -7.35
CA GLY A 710 23.52 16.97 -7.57
C GLY A 710 22.57 16.76 -6.38
N ARG A 711 23.10 16.73 -5.14
CA ARG A 711 22.31 16.48 -3.93
C ARG A 711 22.06 17.77 -3.17
N ILE A 712 20.80 18.00 -2.79
CA ILE A 712 20.39 19.18 -2.04
C ILE A 712 19.70 18.71 -0.77
N GLY A 713 20.24 19.12 0.37
CA GLY A 713 19.66 18.87 1.68
C GLY A 713 18.77 20.02 2.11
N LEU A 714 17.57 19.70 2.54
CA LEU A 714 16.54 20.63 2.99
C LEU A 714 16.16 20.39 4.44
N SER A 715 15.69 21.43 5.14
CA SER A 715 15.19 21.37 6.50
C SER A 715 13.87 22.14 6.65
N MET A 716 12.86 21.51 7.23
CA MET A 716 11.59 22.13 7.57
C MET A 716 11.53 22.62 9.05
N LYS A 717 12.58 22.36 9.82
CA LYS A 717 12.60 22.65 11.27
C LYS A 717 12.56 24.12 11.62
N LYS A 718 13.10 25.00 10.77
CA LYS A 718 13.22 26.44 11.07
C LYS A 718 12.12 27.29 10.45
N VAL A 719 11.38 26.75 9.52
CA VAL A 719 10.28 27.47 8.86
C VAL A 719 9.06 27.45 9.77
N LYS A 720 8.48 28.61 10.07
CA LYS A 720 7.22 28.70 10.83
C LYS A 720 6.09 28.17 9.93
N LYS A 721 5.29 27.24 10.50
CA LYS A 721 4.02 26.86 9.87
C LYS A 721 3.07 28.04 9.86
#